data_93cdf0b080c8820a2b8c496ba1275985
#
_entry.id   93cdf0b080c8820a2b8c496ba1275985
#
_cell.length_a   1.000
_cell.length_b   1.000
_cell.length_c   1.000
_cell.angle_alpha   90.00
_cell.angle_beta   90.00
_cell.angle_gamma   90.00
#
_symmetry.space_group_name_H-M   'P 1'
#
loop_
_entity.id
_entity.type
_entity.pdbx_description
1 polymer ?
#
loop_
_entity_poly.entity_id
_entity_poly.type
_entity_poly.pdbx_seq_one_letter_code
_entity_poly.pdbx_strand_id
1 'polypeptide(L)'
;MKEKSILTKCVMLMLIALVLFASGCRTTTPPVEEPVVEKPEAVEEIVSKDAKYKIGIMTGTVSQGEEEYQEALNQVAKYGDLIVHATYPDQFSTEMETTISRTVEMASDPDVKAIVFVQAVPGAAAAIDKVRETRPDMVFIAGVPAEDPAVIASKANIVMQVDEISMGVTIPTLAYEMGAKTFIHYSFPRHLSYATIARRLEIMKETCAKLGIELVEVTAPDPTGDAGMSGAQQFIVEDVPRQIATYGKDTAFFSTNCGLQEPLIRMIWEGGAIYPQQCCPSPYHGYPAALNIDVAGHEGDVPYMLEQIAAKLKEKGQEGRMSTWGVPINMLMIDAGVRFAIEYAEGRVDPNDTAAFKRVINEAAAARGVGEVTITSYDEEVKLDNFLMLLCPFHDFSGGVVTEKPAVEPYKIGIMTGTVSQGEEEYQEALNQVAKYGDLIVHATYPDQFSTEMETTISRTVEMASDPDVKAIVFVQAVPGAAAAIDKVRETRPDMVFIAGVPAEDPAVIASKANIVMQVDEISMGVTIPTLAYEMGAKTFIHYSFPRHLSYATIARRLEIMKETCAKLGIELVEVTAPDPTGDAGMSGAQQFIVEDVPRQIATYGKDTAFFSTNCGLQEPLIRMIWEGGAIYPQQCCPSPYHGYPAALNIDVAGHEGDVPYMLEQIAAKLKEKGQEGRMSTWGVPINMLMIDAGVRFAIEYAEGRVDPNDAEAFKRIINEAAAARGVGEVTITSYDEEVKLDNFLMLLCPFHDFSK
;
A
#
# COMPACT_ATOMS: atom_id res chain seq x y z
N MET A 1 38.74 -54.23 60.84
CA MET A 1 37.64 -54.11 59.85
C MET A 1 36.67 -52.96 60.12
N LYS A 2 36.79 -52.16 61.19
CA LYS A 2 35.91 -51.04 61.48
C LYS A 2 36.43 -49.64 60.99
N GLU A 3 37.76 -49.51 60.81
CA GLU A 3 38.35 -48.21 60.36
C GLU A 3 38.20 -47.92 58.87
N LYS A 4 38.16 -48.95 57.99
CA LYS A 4 37.94 -48.75 56.54
C LYS A 4 36.53 -48.27 56.19
N SER A 5 35.54 -48.50 57.09
CA SER A 5 34.13 -48.03 56.85
C SER A 5 33.93 -46.55 57.15
N ILE A 6 34.70 -45.97 58.05
CA ILE A 6 34.60 -44.56 58.43
C ILE A 6 35.26 -43.65 57.37
N LEU A 7 36.42 -44.06 56.86
CA LEU A 7 37.15 -43.35 55.82
C LEU A 7 36.35 -43.30 54.51
N THR A 8 35.66 -44.36 54.12
CA THR A 8 34.81 -44.38 52.90
C THR A 8 33.58 -43.54 53.08
N LYS A 9 32.98 -43.45 54.26
CA LYS A 9 31.85 -42.59 54.54
C LYS A 9 32.24 -41.07 54.62
N CYS A 10 33.43 -40.76 55.15
CA CYS A 10 33.94 -39.37 55.14
C CYS A 10 34.34 -38.91 53.74
N VAL A 11 34.93 -39.77 52.89
CA VAL A 11 35.24 -39.43 51.51
C VAL A 11 33.96 -39.22 50.64
N MET A 12 32.92 -40.04 50.90
CA MET A 12 31.66 -39.90 50.22
C MET A 12 30.87 -38.65 50.66
N LEU A 13 30.96 -38.25 51.92
CA LEU A 13 30.40 -36.99 52.43
C LEU A 13 31.18 -35.76 51.97
N MET A 14 32.51 -35.83 51.83
CA MET A 14 33.31 -34.73 51.22
C MET A 14 33.05 -34.58 49.73
N LEU A 15 32.83 -35.64 48.97
CA LEU A 15 32.46 -35.58 47.55
C LEU A 15 31.05 -34.98 47.35
N ILE A 16 30.11 -35.27 48.24
CA ILE A 16 28.75 -34.65 48.18
C ILE A 16 28.83 -33.18 48.58
N ALA A 17 29.67 -32.78 49.52
CA ALA A 17 29.89 -31.37 49.86
C ALA A 17 30.63 -30.59 48.76
N LEU A 18 31.56 -31.22 48.03
CA LEU A 18 32.22 -30.57 46.87
C LEU A 18 31.28 -30.38 45.69
N VAL A 19 30.32 -31.26 45.48
CA VAL A 19 29.29 -31.09 44.43
C VAL A 19 28.27 -30.00 44.78
N LEU A 20 27.99 -29.77 46.07
CA LEU A 20 27.08 -28.71 46.54
C LEU A 20 27.74 -27.31 46.58
N PHE A 21 29.09 -27.22 46.68
CA PHE A 21 29.81 -25.93 46.64
C PHE A 21 30.26 -25.52 45.24
N ALA A 22 30.24 -26.41 44.25
CA ALA A 22 30.52 -26.05 42.86
C ALA A 22 29.31 -25.50 42.11
N SER A 23 28.12 -25.46 42.74
CA SER A 23 26.88 -24.88 42.15
C SER A 23 26.57 -23.45 42.62
N GLY A 24 27.50 -22.79 43.28
CA GLY A 24 27.24 -21.48 43.92
C GLY A 24 28.07 -20.31 43.43
N CYS A 25 28.40 -20.21 42.14
CA CYS A 25 28.88 -18.98 41.51
C CYS A 25 28.69 -19.07 39.96
N ARG A 26 27.45 -19.18 39.52
CA ARG A 26 27.06 -18.66 38.22
C ARG A 26 26.30 -17.40 38.51
N THR A 27 26.89 -16.27 38.16
CA THR A 27 26.16 -15.04 37.84
C THR A 27 25.14 -15.44 36.79
N THR A 28 23.92 -15.64 37.19
CA THR A 28 22.78 -15.73 36.29
C THR A 28 22.60 -14.30 35.72
N THR A 29 23.14 -14.05 34.53
CA THR A 29 22.50 -13.18 33.61
C THR A 29 21.08 -13.72 33.50
N PRO A 30 20.03 -12.91 33.68
CA PRO A 30 18.68 -13.38 33.41
C PRO A 30 18.68 -13.94 31.98
N PRO A 31 17.97 -15.06 31.71
CA PRO A 31 17.79 -15.50 30.34
C PRO A 31 17.28 -14.26 29.59
N VAL A 32 17.95 -13.90 28.51
CA VAL A 32 17.34 -13.09 27.46
C VAL A 32 16.14 -13.94 27.08
N GLU A 33 14.95 -13.52 27.47
CA GLU A 33 13.72 -14.01 26.86
C GLU A 33 13.93 -13.76 25.38
N GLU A 34 14.06 -14.85 24.61
CA GLU A 34 13.83 -14.79 23.18
C GLU A 34 12.53 -14.01 23.02
N PRO A 35 12.47 -13.00 22.14
CA PRO A 35 11.23 -12.31 21.90
C PRO A 35 10.20 -13.41 21.59
N VAL A 36 9.24 -13.57 22.45
CA VAL A 36 8.04 -14.33 22.15
C VAL A 36 7.47 -13.61 20.95
N VAL A 37 7.70 -14.18 19.77
CA VAL A 37 6.89 -13.83 18.61
C VAL A 37 5.49 -14.18 19.06
N GLU A 38 4.74 -13.17 19.51
CA GLU A 38 3.31 -13.31 19.74
C GLU A 38 2.77 -13.92 18.45
N LYS A 39 2.32 -15.16 18.56
CA LYS A 39 1.48 -15.71 17.50
C LYS A 39 0.42 -14.66 17.24
N PRO A 40 0.20 -14.22 15.98
CA PRO A 40 -0.86 -13.28 15.67
C PRO A 40 -2.09 -13.78 16.39
N GLU A 41 -2.72 -12.90 17.17
CA GLU A 41 -3.94 -13.19 17.91
C GLU A 41 -4.87 -13.96 16.99
N ALA A 42 -5.47 -15.03 17.49
CA ALA A 42 -6.31 -15.91 16.72
C ALA A 42 -7.27 -15.04 15.90
N VAL A 43 -7.14 -15.11 14.56
CA VAL A 43 -8.02 -14.42 13.61
C VAL A 43 -9.42 -14.66 14.11
N GLU A 44 -10.13 -13.60 14.54
CA GLU A 44 -11.52 -13.69 14.96
C GLU A 44 -12.26 -14.51 13.94
N GLU A 45 -13.08 -15.46 14.38
CA GLU A 45 -13.89 -16.29 13.48
C GLU A 45 -14.72 -15.35 12.61
N ILE A 46 -14.31 -15.14 11.35
CA ILE A 46 -15.01 -14.30 10.38
C ILE A 46 -16.43 -14.85 10.05
N VAL A 47 -16.77 -16.00 10.58
CA VAL A 47 -18.05 -16.69 10.37
C VAL A 47 -18.91 -16.58 11.62
N SER A 48 -20.15 -16.13 11.46
CA SER A 48 -21.12 -16.12 12.55
C SER A 48 -21.52 -17.55 12.99
N LYS A 49 -21.79 -17.73 14.30
CA LYS A 49 -22.16 -19.05 14.87
C LYS A 49 -23.42 -19.69 14.28
N ASP A 50 -24.28 -18.88 13.65
CA ASP A 50 -25.55 -19.31 13.06
C ASP A 50 -25.55 -19.19 11.53
N ALA A 51 -24.38 -19.21 10.90
CA ALA A 51 -24.23 -19.09 9.45
C ALA A 51 -25.08 -20.13 8.70
N LYS A 52 -25.90 -19.66 7.76
CA LYS A 52 -26.80 -20.48 6.92
C LYS A 52 -26.55 -20.26 5.43
N TYR A 53 -25.37 -19.87 5.08
CA TYR A 53 -24.97 -19.68 3.69
C TYR A 53 -23.83 -20.63 3.32
N LYS A 54 -23.60 -20.77 2.02
CA LYS A 54 -22.45 -21.51 1.48
C LYS A 54 -21.70 -20.68 0.46
N ILE A 55 -20.42 -20.98 0.31
CA ILE A 55 -19.53 -20.42 -0.70
C ILE A 55 -19.07 -21.54 -1.63
N GLY A 56 -19.25 -21.34 -2.93
CA GLY A 56 -18.79 -22.26 -3.95
C GLY A 56 -17.33 -21.97 -4.33
N ILE A 57 -16.56 -23.02 -4.56
CA ILE A 57 -15.21 -22.95 -5.13
C ILE A 57 -15.15 -23.83 -6.37
N MET A 58 -14.67 -23.29 -7.48
CA MET A 58 -14.43 -24.02 -8.73
C MET A 58 -12.94 -23.96 -9.07
N THR A 59 -12.27 -25.11 -9.17
CA THR A 59 -10.86 -25.23 -9.50
C THR A 59 -10.61 -26.25 -10.60
N GLY A 60 -9.39 -26.35 -11.08
CA GLY A 60 -8.92 -27.51 -11.85
C GLY A 60 -8.95 -28.80 -11.02
N THR A 61 -8.77 -29.92 -11.69
CA THR A 61 -8.46 -31.20 -11.03
C THR A 61 -7.00 -31.21 -10.57
N VAL A 62 -6.59 -32.15 -9.75
CA VAL A 62 -5.19 -32.31 -9.32
C VAL A 62 -4.22 -32.31 -10.51
N SER A 63 -4.61 -32.93 -11.62
CA SER A 63 -3.76 -33.00 -12.83
C SER A 63 -3.59 -31.66 -13.55
N GLN A 64 -4.49 -30.70 -13.34
CA GLN A 64 -4.50 -29.39 -14.00
C GLN A 64 -3.92 -28.30 -13.11
N GLY A 65 -4.16 -28.37 -11.79
CA GLY A 65 -3.73 -27.40 -10.82
C GLY A 65 -3.79 -27.97 -9.40
N GLU A 66 -2.74 -28.69 -8.99
CA GLU A 66 -2.65 -29.31 -7.67
C GLU A 66 -2.79 -28.29 -6.55
N GLU A 67 -2.18 -27.11 -6.71
CA GLU A 67 -2.19 -26.05 -5.69
C GLU A 67 -3.60 -25.52 -5.45
N GLU A 68 -4.34 -25.21 -6.50
CA GLU A 68 -5.72 -24.71 -6.41
C GLU A 68 -6.66 -25.76 -5.83
N TYR A 69 -6.49 -27.01 -6.26
CA TYR A 69 -7.28 -28.13 -5.76
C TYR A 69 -7.03 -28.33 -4.27
N GLN A 70 -5.76 -28.33 -3.86
CA GLN A 70 -5.39 -28.51 -2.46
C GLN A 70 -5.86 -27.34 -1.59
N GLU A 71 -5.79 -26.11 -2.08
CA GLU A 71 -6.31 -24.97 -1.34
C GLU A 71 -7.84 -25.04 -1.16
N ALA A 72 -8.57 -25.50 -2.16
CA ALA A 72 -10.00 -25.71 -2.00
C ALA A 72 -10.29 -26.74 -0.90
N LEU A 73 -9.49 -27.82 -0.80
CA LEU A 73 -9.59 -28.80 0.30
C LEU A 73 -9.23 -28.16 1.66
N ASN A 74 -8.22 -27.28 1.71
CA ASN A 74 -7.88 -26.54 2.92
C ASN A 74 -9.05 -25.64 3.37
N GLN A 75 -9.74 -24.99 2.46
CA GLN A 75 -10.91 -24.19 2.77
C GLN A 75 -12.08 -25.07 3.28
N VAL A 76 -12.28 -26.24 2.67
CA VAL A 76 -13.27 -27.23 3.17
C VAL A 76 -12.90 -27.70 4.59
N ALA A 77 -11.63 -28.01 4.83
CA ALA A 77 -11.17 -28.40 6.17
C ALA A 77 -11.35 -27.30 7.21
N LYS A 78 -11.17 -26.04 6.82
CA LYS A 78 -11.29 -24.86 7.68
C LYS A 78 -12.71 -24.46 8.00
N TYR A 79 -13.60 -24.45 7.01
CA TYR A 79 -14.97 -23.91 7.11
C TYR A 79 -16.06 -24.98 7.03
N GLY A 80 -15.71 -26.25 6.81
CA GLY A 80 -16.66 -27.36 6.82
C GLY A 80 -17.76 -27.24 5.77
N ASP A 81 -19.00 -27.46 6.21
CA ASP A 81 -20.21 -27.46 5.36
C ASP A 81 -20.53 -26.10 4.70
N LEU A 82 -19.83 -25.03 5.07
CA LEU A 82 -19.97 -23.72 4.43
C LEU A 82 -19.32 -23.67 3.04
N ILE A 83 -18.44 -24.63 2.72
CA ILE A 83 -17.75 -24.67 1.44
C ILE A 83 -18.30 -25.78 0.56
N VAL A 84 -18.59 -25.44 -0.69
CA VAL A 84 -18.93 -26.40 -1.75
C VAL A 84 -17.85 -26.35 -2.81
N HIS A 85 -17.08 -27.43 -2.96
CA HIS A 85 -16.01 -27.51 -3.97
C HIS A 85 -16.44 -28.38 -5.15
N ALA A 86 -16.17 -27.90 -6.37
CA ALA A 86 -16.29 -28.68 -7.60
C ALA A 86 -15.13 -28.36 -8.55
N THR A 87 -14.82 -29.27 -9.46
CA THR A 87 -13.73 -29.10 -10.43
C THR A 87 -14.24 -28.83 -11.85
N TYR A 88 -13.43 -28.15 -12.65
CA TYR A 88 -13.60 -28.10 -14.10
C TYR A 88 -13.36 -29.48 -14.72
N PRO A 89 -13.90 -29.76 -15.92
CA PRO A 89 -13.53 -30.97 -16.65
C PRO A 89 -12.05 -30.92 -17.09
N ASP A 90 -11.40 -32.09 -17.19
CA ASP A 90 -9.98 -32.14 -17.57
C ASP A 90 -9.70 -31.51 -18.94
N GLN A 91 -10.66 -31.60 -19.87
CA GLN A 91 -10.56 -30.99 -21.18
C GLN A 91 -11.39 -29.71 -21.31
N PHE A 92 -11.26 -28.81 -20.31
CA PHE A 92 -12.08 -27.61 -20.19
C PHE A 92 -12.12 -26.73 -21.46
N SER A 93 -11.06 -26.72 -22.27
CA SER A 93 -11.03 -25.96 -23.55
C SER A 93 -12.04 -26.45 -24.57
N THR A 94 -12.42 -27.72 -24.51
CA THR A 94 -13.39 -28.34 -25.44
C THR A 94 -14.72 -28.69 -24.75
N GLU A 95 -14.75 -28.74 -23.43
CA GLU A 95 -15.89 -29.14 -22.60
C GLU A 95 -16.49 -27.95 -21.82
N MET A 96 -16.58 -26.77 -22.44
CA MET A 96 -17.12 -25.55 -21.81
C MET A 96 -18.52 -25.73 -21.26
N GLU A 97 -19.40 -26.51 -21.94
CA GLU A 97 -20.76 -26.81 -21.47
C GLU A 97 -20.76 -27.57 -20.13
N THR A 98 -19.74 -28.38 -19.89
CA THR A 98 -19.58 -29.08 -18.59
C THR A 98 -19.23 -28.09 -17.49
N THR A 99 -18.36 -27.12 -17.75
CA THR A 99 -18.06 -26.02 -16.81
C THR A 99 -19.32 -25.23 -16.48
N ILE A 100 -20.08 -24.83 -17.48
CA ILE A 100 -21.36 -24.11 -17.30
C ILE A 100 -22.33 -24.95 -16.45
N SER A 101 -22.52 -26.22 -16.79
CA SER A 101 -23.45 -27.09 -16.10
C SER A 101 -23.09 -27.29 -14.62
N ARG A 102 -21.83 -27.54 -14.31
CA ARG A 102 -21.34 -27.68 -12.91
C ARG A 102 -21.52 -26.41 -12.11
N THR A 103 -21.27 -25.25 -12.72
CA THR A 103 -21.48 -23.95 -12.06
C THR A 103 -22.97 -23.70 -11.77
N VAL A 104 -23.86 -24.02 -12.73
CA VAL A 104 -25.31 -23.91 -12.55
C VAL A 104 -25.81 -24.89 -11.48
N GLU A 105 -25.28 -26.12 -11.46
CA GLU A 105 -25.59 -27.10 -10.42
C GLU A 105 -25.25 -26.60 -9.03
N MET A 106 -24.01 -26.08 -8.84
CA MET A 106 -23.54 -25.45 -7.59
C MET A 106 -24.44 -24.29 -7.19
N ALA A 107 -24.79 -23.41 -8.13
CA ALA A 107 -25.64 -22.24 -7.88
C ALA A 107 -27.11 -22.60 -7.62
N SER A 108 -27.56 -23.84 -7.91
CA SER A 108 -28.92 -24.30 -7.66
C SER A 108 -29.21 -24.48 -6.17
N ASP A 109 -28.20 -24.65 -5.34
CA ASP A 109 -28.35 -24.62 -3.89
C ASP A 109 -28.69 -23.20 -3.43
N PRO A 110 -29.83 -22.93 -2.81
CA PRO A 110 -30.28 -21.60 -2.40
C PRO A 110 -29.36 -20.98 -1.31
N ASP A 111 -28.59 -21.80 -0.60
CA ASP A 111 -27.70 -21.38 0.44
C ASP A 111 -26.38 -20.85 -0.13
N VAL A 112 -25.99 -21.20 -1.36
CA VAL A 112 -24.80 -20.66 -2.04
C VAL A 112 -25.03 -19.19 -2.38
N LYS A 113 -24.15 -18.30 -1.87
CA LYS A 113 -24.22 -16.84 -2.02
C LYS A 113 -23.16 -16.28 -2.96
N ALA A 114 -22.02 -16.97 -3.07
CA ALA A 114 -20.94 -16.57 -3.97
C ALA A 114 -20.23 -17.80 -4.54
N ILE A 115 -19.61 -17.65 -5.71
CA ILE A 115 -18.77 -18.67 -6.33
C ILE A 115 -17.42 -18.04 -6.68
N VAL A 116 -16.35 -18.68 -6.22
CA VAL A 116 -14.95 -18.31 -6.49
C VAL A 116 -14.40 -19.25 -7.56
N PHE A 117 -14.03 -18.70 -8.70
CA PHE A 117 -13.32 -19.41 -9.77
C PHE A 117 -11.82 -19.14 -9.64
N VAL A 118 -10.98 -20.14 -9.64
CA VAL A 118 -9.53 -20.04 -9.82
C VAL A 118 -9.06 -21.29 -10.56
N GLN A 119 -8.34 -21.10 -11.47
CA GLN A 119 -8.24 -20.52 -12.81
C GLN A 119 -9.61 -20.44 -13.50
N ALA A 120 -10.15 -19.27 -13.77
CA ALA A 120 -11.43 -19.14 -14.47
C ALA A 120 -11.30 -19.55 -15.94
N VAL A 121 -11.57 -20.83 -16.22
CA VAL A 121 -11.39 -21.46 -17.53
C VAL A 121 -12.38 -20.94 -18.58
N PRO A 122 -12.14 -21.18 -19.90
CA PRO A 122 -13.10 -20.82 -20.94
C PRO A 122 -14.51 -21.35 -20.64
N GLY A 123 -15.50 -20.46 -20.77
CA GLY A 123 -16.90 -20.74 -20.39
C GLY A 123 -17.31 -20.18 -19.03
N ALA A 124 -16.37 -19.62 -18.23
CA ALA A 124 -16.67 -19.01 -16.94
C ALA A 124 -17.64 -17.81 -17.07
N ALA A 125 -17.40 -16.91 -18.02
CA ALA A 125 -18.29 -15.77 -18.28
C ALA A 125 -19.71 -16.23 -18.71
N ALA A 126 -19.78 -17.24 -19.55
CA ALA A 126 -21.08 -17.83 -19.97
C ALA A 126 -21.79 -18.53 -18.79
N ALA A 127 -21.05 -19.17 -17.90
CA ALA A 127 -21.59 -19.77 -16.68
C ALA A 127 -22.18 -18.69 -15.74
N ILE A 128 -21.49 -17.57 -15.56
CA ILE A 128 -21.98 -16.42 -14.78
C ILE A 128 -23.33 -15.93 -15.36
N ASP A 129 -23.37 -15.68 -16.68
CA ASP A 129 -24.62 -15.24 -17.33
C ASP A 129 -25.73 -16.25 -17.11
N LYS A 130 -25.46 -17.54 -17.28
CA LYS A 130 -26.45 -18.58 -17.14
C LYS A 130 -26.99 -18.70 -15.71
N VAL A 131 -26.15 -18.59 -14.71
CA VAL A 131 -26.59 -18.56 -13.30
C VAL A 131 -27.45 -17.34 -13.03
N ARG A 132 -27.05 -16.16 -13.51
CA ARG A 132 -27.78 -14.91 -13.25
C ARG A 132 -29.17 -14.83 -13.90
N GLU A 133 -29.47 -15.69 -14.88
CA GLU A 133 -30.83 -15.84 -15.40
C GLU A 133 -31.82 -16.23 -14.29
N THR A 134 -31.38 -16.99 -13.29
CA THR A 134 -32.23 -17.49 -12.16
C THR A 134 -31.79 -16.96 -10.80
N ARG A 135 -30.54 -16.59 -10.64
CA ARG A 135 -29.90 -16.08 -9.42
C ARG A 135 -29.16 -14.76 -9.68
N PRO A 136 -29.92 -13.66 -9.93
CA PRO A 136 -29.30 -12.35 -10.18
C PRO A 136 -28.50 -11.80 -9.01
N ASP A 137 -28.76 -12.33 -7.81
CA ASP A 137 -28.07 -12.00 -6.54
C ASP A 137 -26.71 -12.70 -6.36
N MET A 138 -26.37 -13.66 -7.25
CA MET A 138 -25.14 -14.45 -7.11
C MET A 138 -23.89 -13.60 -7.34
N VAL A 139 -22.95 -13.67 -6.39
CA VAL A 139 -21.64 -13.00 -6.47
C VAL A 139 -20.62 -13.94 -7.09
N PHE A 140 -19.78 -13.39 -7.97
CA PHE A 140 -18.73 -14.13 -8.65
C PHE A 140 -17.38 -13.43 -8.49
N ILE A 141 -16.37 -14.20 -8.08
CA ILE A 141 -14.97 -13.77 -7.95
C ILE A 141 -14.15 -14.66 -8.89
N ALA A 142 -13.43 -14.07 -9.83
CA ALA A 142 -12.71 -14.81 -10.87
C ALA A 142 -11.20 -14.56 -10.77
N GLY A 143 -10.42 -15.59 -10.49
CA GLY A 143 -8.96 -15.55 -10.48
C GLY A 143 -8.37 -16.19 -11.73
N VAL A 144 -7.32 -15.58 -12.29
CA VAL A 144 -6.57 -16.03 -13.47
C VAL A 144 -7.49 -16.42 -14.64
N PRO A 145 -8.32 -15.48 -15.13
CA PRO A 145 -9.26 -15.78 -16.20
C PRO A 145 -8.54 -16.07 -17.52
N ALA A 146 -9.04 -17.06 -18.25
CA ALA A 146 -8.58 -17.39 -19.59
C ALA A 146 -9.32 -16.61 -20.69
N GLU A 147 -10.38 -15.88 -20.33
CA GLU A 147 -11.20 -15.10 -21.24
C GLU A 147 -10.70 -13.65 -21.33
N ASP A 148 -11.16 -12.92 -22.34
CA ASP A 148 -10.82 -11.51 -22.52
C ASP A 148 -11.11 -10.69 -21.23
N PRO A 149 -10.17 -9.85 -20.78
CA PRO A 149 -10.33 -9.09 -19.53
C PRO A 149 -11.60 -8.26 -19.46
N ALA A 150 -11.99 -7.58 -20.53
CA ALA A 150 -13.21 -6.78 -20.55
C ALA A 150 -14.47 -7.64 -20.50
N VAL A 151 -14.41 -8.85 -21.09
CA VAL A 151 -15.55 -9.79 -21.06
C VAL A 151 -15.76 -10.28 -19.64
N ILE A 152 -14.76 -10.85 -18.99
CA ILE A 152 -14.90 -11.42 -17.65
C ILE A 152 -15.18 -10.33 -16.60
N ALA A 153 -14.54 -9.15 -16.70
CA ALA A 153 -14.78 -8.03 -15.79
C ALA A 153 -16.20 -7.48 -15.88
N SER A 154 -16.82 -7.56 -17.07
CA SER A 154 -18.24 -7.17 -17.22
C SER A 154 -19.22 -8.13 -16.55
N LYS A 155 -18.75 -9.32 -16.14
CA LYS A 155 -19.58 -10.41 -15.59
C LYS A 155 -19.29 -10.69 -14.11
N ALA A 156 -18.04 -10.83 -13.73
CA ALA A 156 -17.65 -11.08 -12.33
C ALA A 156 -17.69 -9.78 -11.51
N ASN A 157 -17.90 -9.91 -10.20
CA ASN A 157 -17.86 -8.80 -9.26
C ASN A 157 -16.42 -8.36 -9.01
N ILE A 158 -15.53 -9.32 -8.81
CA ILE A 158 -14.08 -9.10 -8.65
C ILE A 158 -13.35 -10.02 -9.61
N VAL A 159 -12.33 -9.50 -10.27
CA VAL A 159 -11.40 -10.26 -11.12
C VAL A 159 -9.98 -10.07 -10.61
N MET A 160 -9.21 -11.15 -10.55
CA MET A 160 -7.81 -11.17 -10.13
C MET A 160 -6.94 -11.77 -11.23
N GLN A 161 -5.79 -11.16 -11.48
CA GLN A 161 -4.78 -11.68 -12.39
C GLN A 161 -3.37 -11.45 -11.84
N VAL A 162 -2.42 -12.25 -12.27
CA VAL A 162 -1.00 -12.06 -11.95
C VAL A 162 -0.47 -10.83 -12.69
N ASP A 163 0.23 -9.95 -11.98
CA ASP A 163 0.88 -8.78 -12.58
C ASP A 163 2.21 -9.17 -13.23
N GLU A 164 2.12 -9.73 -14.43
CA GLU A 164 3.31 -10.12 -15.21
C GLU A 164 4.17 -8.92 -15.65
N ILE A 165 3.57 -7.75 -15.81
CA ILE A 165 4.26 -6.54 -16.27
C ILE A 165 5.19 -6.02 -15.20
N SER A 166 4.69 -5.89 -13.95
CA SER A 166 5.51 -5.47 -12.81
C SER A 166 6.67 -6.43 -12.51
N MET A 167 6.58 -7.70 -12.89
CA MET A 167 7.72 -8.62 -12.84
C MET A 167 8.91 -8.14 -13.68
N GLY A 168 8.69 -7.29 -14.68
CA GLY A 168 9.73 -6.65 -15.49
C GLY A 168 10.66 -5.74 -14.67
N VAL A 169 10.16 -5.21 -13.56
CA VAL A 169 10.95 -4.41 -12.59
C VAL A 169 11.46 -5.29 -11.45
N THR A 170 10.57 -6.04 -10.81
CA THR A 170 10.88 -6.70 -9.53
C THR A 170 11.89 -7.84 -9.67
N ILE A 171 11.83 -8.63 -10.76
CA ILE A 171 12.77 -9.75 -10.95
C ILE A 171 14.20 -9.30 -11.22
N PRO A 172 14.49 -8.33 -12.12
CA PRO A 172 15.84 -7.79 -12.25
C PRO A 172 16.34 -7.05 -11.00
N THR A 173 15.45 -6.36 -10.27
CA THR A 173 15.81 -5.70 -9.00
C THR A 173 16.26 -6.73 -7.98
N LEU A 174 15.50 -7.81 -7.79
CA LEU A 174 15.89 -8.90 -6.90
C LEU A 174 17.21 -9.57 -7.35
N ALA A 175 17.39 -9.77 -8.66
CA ALA A 175 18.66 -10.29 -9.19
C ALA A 175 19.85 -9.37 -8.85
N TYR A 176 19.65 -8.05 -8.96
CA TYR A 176 20.64 -7.05 -8.56
C TYR A 176 20.97 -7.14 -7.06
N GLU A 177 19.97 -7.21 -6.22
CA GLU A 177 20.12 -7.36 -4.76
C GLU A 177 20.87 -8.64 -4.37
N MET A 178 20.71 -9.71 -5.18
CA MET A 178 21.48 -10.96 -5.05
C MET A 178 22.91 -10.86 -5.64
N GLY A 179 23.30 -9.72 -6.18
CA GLY A 179 24.65 -9.46 -6.71
C GLY A 179 24.85 -9.85 -8.18
N ALA A 180 23.79 -9.91 -8.98
CA ALA A 180 23.89 -10.21 -10.40
C ALA A 180 24.60 -9.09 -11.18
N LYS A 181 25.49 -9.49 -12.08
CA LYS A 181 26.14 -8.60 -13.07
C LYS A 181 25.64 -8.85 -14.47
N THR A 182 25.17 -10.06 -14.74
CA THR A 182 24.56 -10.49 -15.99
C THR A 182 23.21 -11.13 -15.71
N PHE A 183 22.25 -10.91 -16.61
CA PHE A 183 20.89 -11.48 -16.54
C PHE A 183 20.58 -12.22 -17.82
N ILE A 184 20.45 -13.54 -17.76
CA ILE A 184 20.11 -14.40 -18.92
C ILE A 184 18.61 -14.57 -18.97
N HIS A 185 18.00 -14.14 -20.06
CA HIS A 185 16.58 -14.26 -20.30
C HIS A 185 16.29 -15.31 -21.40
N TYR A 186 15.75 -16.46 -20.98
CA TYR A 186 15.32 -17.52 -21.91
C TYR A 186 13.88 -17.28 -22.34
N SER A 187 13.68 -17.23 -23.65
CA SER A 187 12.36 -17.13 -24.28
C SER A 187 12.35 -17.82 -25.65
N PHE A 188 11.21 -17.83 -26.33
CA PHE A 188 11.08 -18.32 -27.70
C PHE A 188 9.99 -17.51 -28.43
N PRO A 189 9.98 -17.51 -29.78
CA PRO A 189 9.17 -16.58 -30.59
C PRO A 189 7.67 -16.60 -30.26
N ARG A 190 7.09 -17.77 -29.96
CA ARG A 190 5.67 -17.89 -29.62
C ARG A 190 5.34 -17.16 -28.32
N HIS A 191 6.20 -17.27 -27.28
CA HIS A 191 5.97 -16.53 -26.02
C HIS A 191 6.14 -15.03 -26.23
N LEU A 192 7.12 -14.60 -27.01
CA LEU A 192 7.33 -13.19 -27.30
C LEU A 192 6.22 -12.57 -28.20
N SER A 193 5.32 -13.39 -28.77
CA SER A 193 4.13 -12.88 -29.44
C SER A 193 2.98 -12.49 -28.50
N TYR A 194 3.05 -12.89 -27.22
CA TYR A 194 2.11 -12.41 -26.21
C TYR A 194 2.51 -11.01 -25.73
N ALA A 195 1.58 -10.05 -25.81
CA ALA A 195 1.84 -8.64 -25.52
C ALA A 195 2.43 -8.41 -24.11
N THR A 196 1.87 -9.07 -23.09
CA THR A 196 2.34 -8.97 -21.70
C THR A 196 3.77 -9.48 -21.51
N ILE A 197 4.13 -10.61 -22.13
CA ILE A 197 5.49 -11.17 -22.06
C ILE A 197 6.48 -10.29 -22.82
N ALA A 198 6.12 -9.79 -24.00
CA ALA A 198 6.95 -8.86 -24.76
C ALA A 198 7.18 -7.56 -23.97
N ARG A 199 6.12 -6.99 -23.40
CA ARG A 199 6.20 -5.77 -22.58
C ARG A 199 7.04 -5.98 -21.32
N ARG A 200 6.87 -7.11 -20.63
CA ARG A 200 7.72 -7.49 -19.48
C ARG A 200 9.20 -7.52 -19.87
N LEU A 201 9.53 -8.12 -21.02
CA LEU A 201 10.93 -8.17 -21.47
C LEU A 201 11.51 -6.77 -21.75
N GLU A 202 10.74 -5.87 -22.37
CA GLU A 202 11.18 -4.49 -22.58
C GLU A 202 11.49 -3.79 -21.24
N ILE A 203 10.59 -3.92 -20.25
CA ILE A 203 10.79 -3.36 -18.92
C ILE A 203 11.99 -4.01 -18.21
N MET A 204 12.19 -5.33 -18.35
CA MET A 204 13.38 -6.01 -17.83
C MET A 204 14.68 -5.44 -18.44
N LYS A 205 14.71 -5.15 -19.74
CA LYS A 205 15.86 -4.51 -20.40
C LYS A 205 16.13 -3.12 -19.83
N GLU A 206 15.09 -2.30 -19.71
CA GLU A 206 15.20 -0.96 -19.13
C GLU A 206 15.68 -1.01 -17.67
N THR A 207 15.13 -1.92 -16.87
CA THR A 207 15.49 -2.09 -15.46
C THR A 207 16.92 -2.59 -15.31
N CYS A 208 17.33 -3.62 -16.06
CA CYS A 208 18.70 -4.10 -16.06
C CYS A 208 19.69 -2.99 -16.46
N ALA A 209 19.38 -2.20 -17.48
CA ALA A 209 20.22 -1.09 -17.91
C ALA A 209 20.38 -0.02 -16.82
N LYS A 210 19.29 0.33 -16.11
CA LYS A 210 19.33 1.27 -14.98
C LYS A 210 20.16 0.75 -13.80
N LEU A 211 20.12 -0.57 -13.56
CA LEU A 211 20.85 -1.24 -12.48
C LEU A 211 22.30 -1.60 -12.84
N GLY A 212 22.71 -1.36 -14.10
CA GLY A 212 24.05 -1.71 -14.58
C GLY A 212 24.27 -3.22 -14.80
N ILE A 213 23.18 -3.97 -14.99
CA ILE A 213 23.21 -5.41 -15.30
C ILE A 213 23.19 -5.61 -16.82
N GLU A 214 24.08 -6.44 -17.35
CA GLU A 214 24.03 -6.85 -18.75
C GLU A 214 22.91 -7.87 -18.96
N LEU A 215 21.84 -7.52 -19.72
CA LEU A 215 20.79 -8.48 -20.09
C LEU A 215 21.14 -9.17 -21.41
N VAL A 216 21.14 -10.49 -21.39
CA VAL A 216 21.42 -11.36 -22.55
C VAL A 216 20.17 -12.18 -22.88
N GLU A 217 19.63 -11.97 -24.09
CA GLU A 217 18.49 -12.76 -24.60
C GLU A 217 18.98 -14.05 -25.25
N VAL A 218 18.40 -15.16 -24.81
CA VAL A 218 18.70 -16.49 -25.35
C VAL A 218 17.41 -17.13 -25.86
N THR A 219 17.40 -17.48 -27.15
CA THR A 219 16.28 -18.21 -27.76
C THR A 219 16.38 -19.68 -27.42
N ALA A 220 15.49 -20.17 -26.56
CA ALA A 220 15.32 -21.58 -26.26
C ALA A 220 14.39 -22.25 -27.30
N PRO A 221 14.48 -23.58 -27.52
CA PRO A 221 13.49 -24.30 -28.31
C PRO A 221 12.08 -24.16 -27.70
N ASP A 222 11.07 -24.00 -28.57
CA ASP A 222 9.68 -23.97 -28.11
C ASP A 222 9.27 -25.38 -27.61
N PRO A 223 8.81 -25.51 -26.35
CA PRO A 223 8.37 -26.78 -25.79
C PRO A 223 7.22 -27.46 -26.55
N THR A 224 6.48 -26.71 -27.37
CA THR A 224 5.41 -27.23 -28.25
C THR A 224 5.84 -27.43 -29.69
N GLY A 225 7.09 -27.12 -30.03
CA GLY A 225 7.67 -27.29 -31.36
C GLY A 225 8.20 -28.71 -31.57
N ASP A 226 8.94 -28.91 -32.70
CA ASP A 226 9.43 -30.23 -33.15
C ASP A 226 10.32 -30.96 -32.12
N ALA A 227 11.12 -30.21 -31.33
CA ALA A 227 11.97 -30.76 -30.26
C ALA A 227 11.17 -31.19 -29.01
N GLY A 228 9.96 -30.69 -28.87
CA GLY A 228 9.08 -30.94 -27.73
C GLY A 228 9.64 -30.41 -26.40
N MET A 229 8.92 -30.72 -25.32
CA MET A 229 9.32 -30.34 -23.94
C MET A 229 10.72 -30.92 -23.59
N SER A 230 10.97 -32.16 -23.91
CA SER A 230 12.25 -32.82 -23.61
C SER A 230 13.43 -32.15 -24.31
N GLY A 231 13.28 -31.73 -25.55
CA GLY A 231 14.35 -31.02 -26.28
C GLY A 231 14.59 -29.62 -25.72
N ALA A 232 13.53 -28.91 -25.30
CA ALA A 232 13.65 -27.61 -24.67
C ALA A 232 14.31 -27.71 -23.28
N GLN A 233 13.97 -28.72 -22.48
CA GLN A 233 14.61 -29.02 -21.20
C GLN A 233 16.09 -29.39 -21.34
N GLN A 234 16.42 -30.25 -22.31
CA GLN A 234 17.80 -30.62 -22.60
C GLN A 234 18.65 -29.40 -22.98
N PHE A 235 18.08 -28.47 -23.77
CA PHE A 235 18.75 -27.22 -24.12
C PHE A 235 19.16 -26.44 -22.87
N ILE A 236 18.26 -26.30 -21.90
CA ILE A 236 18.53 -25.60 -20.62
C ILE A 236 19.66 -26.31 -19.85
N VAL A 237 19.62 -27.64 -19.75
CA VAL A 237 20.67 -28.45 -19.10
C VAL A 237 22.04 -28.21 -19.70
N GLU A 238 22.12 -28.03 -21.03
CA GLU A 238 23.38 -27.80 -21.75
C GLU A 238 23.81 -26.33 -21.74
N ASP A 239 22.87 -25.38 -21.81
CA ASP A 239 23.17 -23.97 -22.00
C ASP A 239 23.49 -23.25 -20.67
N VAL A 240 22.77 -23.52 -19.57
CA VAL A 240 23.02 -22.85 -18.28
C VAL A 240 24.48 -23.00 -17.83
N PRO A 241 25.11 -24.18 -17.83
CA PRO A 241 26.52 -24.32 -17.50
C PRO A 241 27.45 -23.53 -18.44
N ARG A 242 27.12 -23.42 -19.75
CA ARG A 242 27.88 -22.59 -20.71
C ARG A 242 27.79 -21.12 -20.39
N GLN A 243 26.60 -20.63 -20.05
CA GLN A 243 26.40 -19.24 -19.65
C GLN A 243 27.17 -18.91 -18.35
N ILE A 244 27.09 -19.81 -17.35
CA ILE A 244 27.87 -19.67 -16.10
C ILE A 244 29.38 -19.66 -16.37
N ALA A 245 29.87 -20.52 -17.27
CA ALA A 245 31.28 -20.56 -17.66
C ALA A 245 31.72 -19.27 -18.39
N THR A 246 30.81 -18.62 -19.13
CA THR A 246 31.06 -17.41 -19.91
C THR A 246 31.03 -16.17 -19.04
N TYR A 247 30.00 -15.98 -18.23
CA TYR A 247 29.72 -14.77 -17.47
C TYR A 247 30.03 -14.87 -15.97
N GLY A 248 30.34 -16.05 -15.47
CA GLY A 248 30.63 -16.29 -14.06
C GLY A 248 29.36 -16.60 -13.23
N LYS A 249 29.58 -16.79 -11.92
CA LYS A 249 28.50 -17.15 -11.00
C LYS A 249 27.55 -15.98 -10.68
N ASP A 250 28.00 -14.73 -10.86
CA ASP A 250 27.17 -13.55 -10.67
C ASP A 250 26.24 -13.31 -11.89
N THR A 251 25.72 -14.41 -12.43
CA THR A 251 24.77 -14.45 -13.53
C THR A 251 23.42 -14.87 -13.00
N ALA A 252 22.41 -14.05 -13.19
CA ALA A 252 21.02 -14.36 -12.89
C ALA A 252 20.35 -14.99 -14.11
N PHE A 253 19.37 -15.83 -13.88
CA PHE A 253 18.63 -16.54 -14.94
C PHE A 253 17.13 -16.42 -14.75
N PHE A 254 16.42 -16.28 -15.85
CA PHE A 254 14.98 -16.27 -15.91
C PHE A 254 14.48 -16.97 -17.18
N SER A 255 13.36 -17.68 -17.09
CA SER A 255 12.70 -18.31 -18.23
C SER A 255 11.23 -17.94 -18.28
N THR A 256 10.70 -17.71 -19.46
CA THR A 256 9.28 -17.36 -19.66
C THR A 256 8.33 -18.57 -19.64
N ASN A 257 8.83 -19.79 -19.47
CA ASN A 257 8.01 -21.02 -19.52
C ASN A 257 8.17 -21.89 -18.28
N CYS A 258 7.04 -22.29 -17.68
CA CYS A 258 7.01 -23.10 -16.46
C CYS A 258 7.66 -24.49 -16.65
N GLY A 259 7.53 -25.10 -17.83
CA GLY A 259 8.12 -26.41 -18.12
C GLY A 259 9.66 -26.43 -18.16
N LEU A 260 10.30 -25.24 -18.20
CA LEU A 260 11.75 -25.09 -18.14
C LEU A 260 12.27 -24.82 -16.72
N GLN A 261 11.40 -24.63 -15.73
CA GLN A 261 11.81 -24.23 -14.38
C GLN A 261 12.63 -25.30 -13.66
N GLU A 262 12.20 -26.58 -13.75
CA GLU A 262 12.93 -27.67 -13.08
C GLU A 262 14.40 -27.74 -13.53
N PRO A 263 14.71 -27.93 -14.84
CA PRO A 263 16.10 -28.00 -15.25
C PRO A 263 16.86 -26.70 -15.01
N LEU A 264 16.18 -25.53 -15.12
CA LEU A 264 16.80 -24.23 -14.85
C LEU A 264 17.24 -24.10 -13.40
N ILE A 265 16.35 -24.36 -12.44
CA ILE A 265 16.63 -24.30 -11.00
C ILE A 265 17.75 -25.29 -10.64
N ARG A 266 17.68 -26.53 -11.14
CA ARG A 266 18.67 -27.57 -10.90
C ARG A 266 20.07 -27.16 -11.38
N MET A 267 20.19 -26.69 -12.62
CA MET A 267 21.49 -26.30 -13.18
C MET A 267 22.07 -25.06 -12.49
N ILE A 268 21.24 -24.12 -12.07
CA ILE A 268 21.67 -22.95 -11.31
C ILE A 268 22.14 -23.34 -9.90
N TRP A 269 21.37 -24.21 -9.22
CA TRP A 269 21.74 -24.72 -7.89
C TRP A 269 23.05 -25.53 -7.93
N GLU A 270 23.26 -26.35 -8.98
CA GLU A 270 24.51 -27.09 -9.19
C GLU A 270 25.68 -26.16 -9.53
N GLY A 271 25.45 -25.15 -10.35
CA GLY A 271 26.45 -24.20 -10.83
C GLY A 271 26.80 -23.08 -9.83
N GLY A 272 25.95 -22.84 -8.85
CA GLY A 272 26.11 -21.76 -7.85
C GLY A 272 25.85 -20.35 -8.44
N ALA A 273 24.97 -20.23 -9.42
CA ALA A 273 24.58 -18.97 -10.03
C ALA A 273 23.36 -18.36 -9.30
N ILE A 274 22.71 -17.36 -9.87
CA ILE A 274 21.61 -16.62 -9.24
C ILE A 274 20.27 -16.99 -9.88
N TYR A 275 19.29 -17.30 -9.03
CA TYR A 275 17.92 -17.55 -9.46
C TYR A 275 16.94 -16.66 -8.69
N PRO A 276 16.48 -15.54 -9.27
CA PRO A 276 15.60 -14.62 -8.56
C PRO A 276 14.20 -15.20 -8.33
N GLN A 277 13.50 -15.62 -9.38
CA GLN A 277 12.13 -16.12 -9.26
C GLN A 277 11.68 -16.96 -10.46
N GLN A 278 10.62 -17.75 -10.25
CA GLN A 278 9.90 -18.43 -11.33
C GLN A 278 9.02 -17.45 -12.12
N CYS A 279 8.74 -17.80 -13.37
CA CYS A 279 7.76 -17.07 -14.20
C CYS A 279 6.31 -17.23 -13.69
N CYS A 280 6.02 -18.33 -13.03
CA CYS A 280 4.72 -18.59 -12.40
C CYS A 280 4.86 -18.43 -10.88
N PRO A 281 4.05 -17.59 -10.23
CA PRO A 281 4.21 -17.31 -8.81
C PRO A 281 3.84 -18.48 -7.90
N SER A 282 4.80 -19.39 -7.70
CA SER A 282 4.66 -20.50 -6.77
C SER A 282 6.00 -21.13 -6.38
N PRO A 283 6.24 -21.45 -5.09
CA PRO A 283 7.40 -22.22 -4.67
C PRO A 283 7.36 -23.70 -5.15
N TYR A 284 6.21 -24.21 -5.53
CA TYR A 284 6.08 -25.58 -6.05
C TYR A 284 6.57 -25.72 -7.49
N HIS A 285 6.60 -24.64 -8.27
CA HIS A 285 7.02 -24.70 -9.66
C HIS A 285 8.52 -24.89 -9.81
N GLY A 286 8.90 -26.12 -10.09
CA GLY A 286 10.24 -26.57 -10.40
C GLY A 286 11.11 -26.94 -9.19
N TYR A 287 10.96 -26.32 -8.03
CA TYR A 287 11.81 -26.56 -6.86
C TYR A 287 11.75 -27.98 -6.33
N PRO A 288 10.57 -28.62 -6.13
CA PRO A 288 10.53 -30.00 -5.59
C PRO A 288 11.34 -30.97 -6.43
N ALA A 289 11.12 -31.00 -7.72
CA ALA A 289 11.83 -31.91 -8.63
C ALA A 289 13.32 -31.53 -8.79
N ALA A 290 13.62 -30.22 -8.91
CA ALA A 290 14.98 -29.73 -9.09
C ALA A 290 15.90 -30.03 -7.91
N LEU A 291 15.38 -29.92 -6.68
CA LEU A 291 16.14 -30.13 -5.43
C LEU A 291 15.87 -31.49 -4.78
N ASN A 292 15.08 -32.35 -5.44
CA ASN A 292 14.73 -33.67 -4.94
C ASN A 292 14.05 -33.59 -3.55
N ILE A 293 13.04 -32.74 -3.42
CA ILE A 293 12.23 -32.55 -2.21
C ILE A 293 11.02 -33.48 -2.28
N ASP A 294 10.83 -34.29 -1.25
CA ASP A 294 9.63 -35.13 -1.11
C ASP A 294 8.46 -34.29 -0.58
N VAL A 295 7.38 -34.23 -1.35
CA VAL A 295 6.17 -33.48 -1.02
C VAL A 295 5.01 -34.39 -0.60
N ALA A 296 5.20 -35.70 -0.59
CA ALA A 296 4.15 -36.65 -0.26
C ALA A 296 3.61 -36.44 1.17
N GLY A 297 2.31 -36.19 1.29
CA GLY A 297 1.65 -35.86 2.55
C GLY A 297 1.82 -34.41 3.03
N HIS A 298 2.42 -33.56 2.20
CA HIS A 298 2.60 -32.12 2.41
C HIS A 298 2.15 -31.31 1.19
N GLU A 299 1.23 -31.86 0.45
CA GLU A 299 0.64 -31.18 -0.72
C GLU A 299 -0.09 -29.90 -0.27
N GLY A 300 0.32 -28.75 -0.82
CA GLY A 300 -0.22 -27.44 -0.42
C GLY A 300 0.28 -26.88 0.92
N ASP A 301 1.19 -27.58 1.62
CA ASP A 301 1.86 -27.10 2.83
C ASP A 301 3.02 -26.16 2.46
N VAL A 302 2.69 -24.88 2.22
CA VAL A 302 3.67 -23.86 1.79
C VAL A 302 4.80 -23.65 2.81
N PRO A 303 4.55 -23.54 4.13
CA PRO A 303 5.61 -23.49 5.12
C PRO A 303 6.61 -24.64 5.03
N TYR A 304 6.11 -25.87 4.93
CA TYR A 304 6.96 -27.05 4.74
C TYR A 304 7.82 -26.94 3.47
N MET A 305 7.21 -26.54 2.34
CA MET A 305 7.93 -26.38 1.09
C MET A 305 9.07 -25.36 1.20
N LEU A 306 8.81 -24.20 1.78
CA LEU A 306 9.81 -23.15 1.96
C LEU A 306 10.94 -23.61 2.89
N GLU A 307 10.63 -24.34 3.98
CA GLU A 307 11.62 -24.92 4.88
C GLU A 307 12.52 -25.94 4.17
N GLN A 308 11.93 -26.84 3.35
CA GLN A 308 12.71 -27.83 2.59
C GLN A 308 13.60 -27.16 1.54
N ILE A 309 13.11 -26.15 0.83
CA ILE A 309 13.94 -25.37 -0.10
C ILE A 309 15.10 -24.72 0.65
N ALA A 310 14.83 -24.04 1.76
CA ALA A 310 15.86 -23.40 2.59
C ALA A 310 16.94 -24.39 3.02
N ALA A 311 16.55 -25.58 3.49
CA ALA A 311 17.47 -26.64 3.89
C ALA A 311 18.38 -27.07 2.72
N LYS A 312 17.81 -27.24 1.51
CA LYS A 312 18.55 -27.60 0.30
C LYS A 312 19.50 -26.50 -0.17
N LEU A 313 19.10 -25.25 -0.11
CA LEU A 313 19.98 -24.13 -0.46
C LEU A 313 21.15 -24.01 0.52
N LYS A 314 20.89 -24.22 1.81
CA LYS A 314 21.91 -24.21 2.87
C LYS A 314 22.96 -25.31 2.68
N GLU A 315 22.62 -26.50 2.14
CA GLU A 315 23.57 -27.56 1.83
C GLU A 315 24.73 -27.09 0.94
N LYS A 316 24.49 -26.04 0.10
CA LYS A 316 25.48 -25.48 -0.83
C LYS A 316 25.85 -24.01 -0.55
N GLY A 317 25.32 -23.41 0.52
CA GLY A 317 25.54 -22.02 0.86
C GLY A 317 24.99 -21.05 -0.21
N GLN A 318 23.74 -21.30 -0.67
CA GLN A 318 23.09 -20.53 -1.73
C GLN A 318 21.83 -19.81 -1.26
N GLU A 319 21.64 -19.66 0.05
CA GLU A 319 20.47 -19.03 0.63
C GLU A 319 20.27 -17.59 0.12
N GLY A 320 21.35 -16.84 -0.11
CA GLY A 320 21.29 -15.48 -0.67
C GLY A 320 21.43 -15.41 -2.19
N ARG A 321 21.40 -16.55 -2.91
CA ARG A 321 21.56 -16.60 -4.37
C ARG A 321 20.36 -17.18 -5.10
N MET A 322 19.43 -17.75 -4.39
CA MET A 322 18.19 -18.30 -4.94
C MET A 322 17.01 -17.86 -4.09
N SER A 323 15.91 -17.57 -4.73
CA SER A 323 14.66 -17.13 -4.11
C SER A 323 13.46 -17.81 -4.78
N THR A 324 12.30 -17.64 -4.21
CA THR A 324 11.02 -18.09 -4.77
C THR A 324 9.91 -17.13 -4.33
N TRP A 325 8.72 -17.37 -4.80
CA TRP A 325 7.53 -16.67 -4.32
C TRP A 325 7.17 -17.12 -2.91
N GLY A 326 6.70 -16.21 -2.06
CA GLY A 326 6.34 -16.50 -0.66
C GLY A 326 5.09 -17.37 -0.53
N VAL A 327 4.25 -17.40 -1.54
CA VAL A 327 3.02 -18.18 -1.58
C VAL A 327 2.63 -18.47 -3.03
N PRO A 328 2.00 -19.62 -3.32
CA PRO A 328 1.33 -19.82 -4.61
C PRO A 328 0.19 -18.82 -4.74
N ILE A 329 0.25 -17.96 -5.76
CA ILE A 329 -0.72 -16.87 -5.91
C ILE A 329 -2.15 -17.40 -6.07
N ASN A 330 -2.32 -18.54 -6.73
CA ASN A 330 -3.65 -19.13 -6.93
C ASN A 330 -4.27 -19.61 -5.62
N MET A 331 -3.46 -20.15 -4.68
CA MET A 331 -3.92 -20.49 -3.34
C MET A 331 -4.36 -19.23 -2.58
N LEU A 332 -3.59 -18.16 -2.69
CA LEU A 332 -3.95 -16.88 -2.06
C LEU A 332 -5.24 -16.28 -2.64
N MET A 333 -5.43 -16.39 -3.96
CA MET A 333 -6.66 -15.92 -4.63
C MET A 333 -7.90 -16.69 -4.12
N ILE A 334 -7.79 -18.00 -3.88
CA ILE A 334 -8.89 -18.80 -3.31
C ILE A 334 -9.19 -18.35 -1.88
N ASP A 335 -8.16 -18.30 -1.02
CA ASP A 335 -8.36 -17.90 0.39
C ASP A 335 -8.97 -16.49 0.50
N ALA A 336 -8.44 -15.53 -0.24
CA ALA A 336 -8.97 -14.17 -0.27
C ALA A 336 -10.41 -14.11 -0.83
N GLY A 337 -10.66 -14.83 -1.92
CA GLY A 337 -11.99 -14.92 -2.52
C GLY A 337 -13.01 -15.51 -1.56
N VAL A 338 -12.66 -16.58 -0.84
CA VAL A 338 -13.55 -17.20 0.15
C VAL A 338 -13.78 -16.26 1.34
N ARG A 339 -12.76 -15.63 1.90
CA ARG A 339 -12.90 -14.66 3.00
C ARG A 339 -13.81 -13.49 2.61
N PHE A 340 -13.59 -12.91 1.44
CA PHE A 340 -14.44 -11.83 0.93
C PHE A 340 -15.87 -12.26 0.69
N ALA A 341 -16.09 -13.47 0.13
CA ALA A 341 -17.41 -14.03 -0.05
C ALA A 341 -18.13 -14.29 1.28
N ILE A 342 -17.41 -14.69 2.32
CA ILE A 342 -17.94 -14.82 3.69
C ILE A 342 -18.33 -13.44 4.23
N GLU A 343 -17.48 -12.43 4.12
CA GLU A 343 -17.81 -11.08 4.56
C GLU A 343 -19.03 -10.50 3.84
N TYR A 344 -19.15 -10.76 2.54
CA TYR A 344 -20.34 -10.41 1.78
C TYR A 344 -21.60 -11.15 2.31
N ALA A 345 -21.53 -12.46 2.50
CA ALA A 345 -22.66 -13.25 2.99
C ALA A 345 -23.11 -12.85 4.41
N GLU A 346 -22.18 -12.35 5.21
CA GLU A 346 -22.43 -11.78 6.55
C GLU A 346 -22.91 -10.30 6.49
N GLY A 347 -22.98 -9.70 5.31
CA GLY A 347 -23.45 -8.33 5.10
C GLY A 347 -22.45 -7.23 5.53
N ARG A 348 -21.17 -7.54 5.61
CA ARG A 348 -20.11 -6.61 6.03
C ARG A 348 -19.50 -5.82 4.87
N VAL A 349 -19.58 -6.31 3.65
CA VAL A 349 -19.00 -5.66 2.46
C VAL A 349 -19.98 -5.68 1.29
N ASP A 350 -19.87 -4.69 0.40
CA ASP A 350 -20.52 -4.73 -0.91
C ASP A 350 -19.78 -5.70 -1.85
N PRO A 351 -20.46 -6.50 -2.67
CA PRO A 351 -19.82 -7.47 -3.55
C PRO A 351 -18.90 -6.86 -4.64
N ASN A 352 -19.01 -5.55 -4.89
CA ASN A 352 -18.17 -4.82 -5.84
C ASN A 352 -17.14 -3.92 -5.16
N ASP A 353 -16.98 -4.02 -3.84
CA ASP A 353 -16.02 -3.21 -3.09
C ASP A 353 -14.60 -3.75 -3.26
N THR A 354 -13.91 -3.19 -4.25
CA THR A 354 -12.50 -3.54 -4.54
C THR A 354 -11.54 -3.09 -3.44
N ALA A 355 -11.87 -2.06 -2.68
CA ALA A 355 -11.04 -1.61 -1.55
C ALA A 355 -11.11 -2.61 -0.40
N ALA A 356 -12.32 -3.08 -0.05
CA ALA A 356 -12.48 -4.17 0.91
C ALA A 356 -11.78 -5.45 0.44
N PHE A 357 -11.84 -5.77 -0.87
CA PHE A 357 -11.14 -6.94 -1.41
C PHE A 357 -9.61 -6.82 -1.26
N LYS A 358 -9.03 -5.64 -1.53
CA LYS A 358 -7.60 -5.36 -1.33
C LYS A 358 -7.16 -5.54 0.12
N ARG A 359 -7.99 -5.14 1.08
CA ARG A 359 -7.77 -5.41 2.51
C ARG A 359 -7.76 -6.91 2.78
N VAL A 360 -8.80 -7.61 2.35
CA VAL A 360 -8.97 -9.05 2.62
C VAL A 360 -7.83 -9.91 2.05
N ILE A 361 -7.33 -9.61 0.85
CA ILE A 361 -6.21 -10.37 0.28
C ILE A 361 -4.91 -10.14 1.05
N ASN A 362 -4.68 -8.92 1.56
CA ASN A 362 -3.52 -8.63 2.40
C ASN A 362 -3.63 -9.29 3.79
N GLU A 363 -4.83 -9.35 4.38
CA GLU A 363 -5.09 -10.12 5.60
C GLU A 363 -4.86 -11.63 5.36
N ALA A 364 -5.27 -12.16 4.21
CA ALA A 364 -5.02 -13.55 3.85
C ALA A 364 -3.52 -13.84 3.66
N ALA A 365 -2.78 -12.91 3.05
CA ALA A 365 -1.32 -13.00 2.91
C ALA A 365 -0.61 -12.95 4.27
N ALA A 366 -0.98 -11.99 5.13
CA ALA A 366 -0.42 -11.86 6.47
C ALA A 366 -0.68 -13.10 7.34
N ALA A 367 -1.88 -13.70 7.26
CA ALA A 367 -2.22 -14.94 7.96
C ALA A 367 -1.35 -16.13 7.52
N ARG A 368 -0.70 -16.06 6.36
CA ARG A 368 0.24 -17.06 5.83
C ARG A 368 1.70 -16.68 6.09
N GLY A 369 1.96 -15.63 6.85
CA GLY A 369 3.32 -15.13 7.10
C GLY A 369 3.99 -14.51 5.87
N VAL A 370 3.19 -14.10 4.88
CA VAL A 370 3.65 -13.45 3.64
C VAL A 370 3.50 -11.94 3.81
N GLY A 371 4.42 -11.18 3.23
CA GLY A 371 4.35 -9.72 3.23
C GLY A 371 3.19 -9.17 2.39
N GLU A 372 3.07 -7.87 2.32
CA GLU A 372 2.02 -7.18 1.58
C GLU A 372 2.04 -7.54 0.09
N VAL A 373 0.86 -7.84 -0.46
CA VAL A 373 0.67 -8.08 -1.90
C VAL A 373 0.54 -6.73 -2.60
N THR A 374 1.37 -6.49 -3.59
CA THR A 374 1.21 -5.32 -4.46
C THR A 374 0.00 -5.52 -5.36
N ILE A 375 -0.93 -4.56 -5.36
CA ILE A 375 -2.17 -4.64 -6.13
C ILE A 375 -2.30 -3.41 -7.01
N THR A 376 -2.25 -3.62 -8.32
CA THR A 376 -2.46 -2.59 -9.34
C THR A 376 -3.79 -2.79 -10.06
N SER A 377 -4.26 -1.80 -10.79
CA SER A 377 -5.45 -1.92 -11.64
C SER A 377 -5.05 -2.35 -13.05
N TYR A 378 -5.93 -3.06 -13.73
CA TYR A 378 -5.78 -3.30 -15.16
C TYR A 378 -6.01 -1.98 -15.92
N ASP A 379 -5.00 -1.50 -16.64
CA ASP A 379 -5.01 -0.19 -17.32
C ASP A 379 -4.21 -0.23 -18.63
N GLU A 380 -4.51 -1.21 -19.51
CA GLU A 380 -3.85 -1.27 -20.81
C GLU A 380 -4.62 -0.46 -21.87
N GLU A 381 -5.68 -1.02 -22.46
CA GLU A 381 -6.51 -0.34 -23.47
C GLU A 381 -7.82 0.18 -22.89
N VAL A 382 -8.30 -0.43 -21.79
CA VAL A 382 -9.56 -0.10 -21.11
C VAL A 382 -9.31 -0.20 -19.62
N LYS A 383 -9.63 0.86 -18.89
CA LYS A 383 -9.59 0.84 -17.42
C LYS A 383 -10.73 -0.04 -16.87
N LEU A 384 -10.37 -1.07 -16.11
CA LEU A 384 -11.30 -2.01 -15.48
C LEU A 384 -11.16 -1.93 -13.96
N ASP A 385 -12.07 -1.23 -13.30
CA ASP A 385 -11.98 -0.93 -11.86
C ASP A 385 -12.07 -2.17 -10.95
N ASN A 386 -12.76 -3.22 -11.41
CA ASN A 386 -12.91 -4.49 -10.68
C ASN A 386 -11.90 -5.58 -11.09
N PHE A 387 -10.92 -5.24 -11.94
CA PHE A 387 -9.87 -6.15 -12.40
C PHE A 387 -8.55 -5.80 -11.71
N LEU A 388 -8.14 -6.64 -10.77
CA LEU A 388 -6.99 -6.42 -9.90
C LEU A 388 -5.80 -7.25 -10.37
N MET A 389 -4.68 -6.58 -10.60
CA MET A 389 -3.40 -7.19 -10.95
C MET A 389 -2.60 -7.41 -9.67
N LEU A 390 -2.18 -8.64 -9.40
CA LEU A 390 -1.58 -9.04 -8.13
C LEU A 390 -0.13 -9.45 -8.31
N LEU A 391 0.76 -8.95 -7.46
CA LEU A 391 2.13 -9.38 -7.35
C LEU A 391 2.44 -9.75 -5.89
N CYS A 392 2.67 -11.04 -5.65
CA CYS A 392 3.07 -11.53 -4.34
C CYS A 392 4.53 -11.16 -4.03
N PRO A 393 4.89 -10.97 -2.75
CA PRO A 393 6.28 -10.83 -2.35
C PRO A 393 7.04 -12.15 -2.56
N PHE A 394 8.33 -12.04 -2.78
CA PHE A 394 9.24 -13.18 -2.83
C PHE A 394 9.67 -13.62 -1.42
N HIS A 395 10.12 -14.86 -1.31
CA HIS A 395 10.64 -15.42 -0.07
C HIS A 395 12.17 -15.39 -0.10
N ASP A 396 12.75 -14.69 0.86
CA ASP A 396 14.20 -14.64 1.07
C ASP A 396 14.64 -15.80 1.94
N PHE A 397 15.53 -16.67 1.42
CA PHE A 397 16.10 -17.80 2.14
C PHE A 397 17.37 -17.44 2.91
N SER A 398 17.84 -16.22 2.86
CA SER A 398 19.09 -15.81 3.54
C SER A 398 18.98 -15.86 5.07
N GLY A 399 17.76 -16.01 5.61
CA GLY A 399 17.51 -16.16 7.04
C GLY A 399 17.99 -14.98 7.88
N GLY A 400 17.93 -13.77 7.31
CA GLY A 400 18.49 -12.58 7.93
C GLY A 400 20.02 -12.49 7.84
N VAL A 401 20.69 -13.44 7.19
CA VAL A 401 21.99 -13.20 6.57
C VAL A 401 21.69 -12.66 5.17
N VAL A 402 21.29 -11.44 5.11
CA VAL A 402 21.51 -10.62 3.94
C VAL A 402 23.01 -10.76 3.68
N THR A 403 23.38 -11.52 2.62
CA THR A 403 24.69 -11.23 1.98
C THR A 403 24.57 -9.77 1.71
N GLU A 404 25.40 -8.96 2.39
CA GLU A 404 25.34 -7.51 2.40
C GLU A 404 24.65 -7.04 1.12
N LYS A 405 23.37 -6.67 1.18
CA LYS A 405 22.76 -5.65 0.36
C LYS A 405 23.90 -4.69 0.13
N PRO A 406 24.42 -4.41 -1.08
CA PRO A 406 25.54 -3.50 -1.20
C PRO A 406 25.19 -2.43 -0.21
N ALA A 407 25.93 -2.37 0.89
CA ALA A 407 25.43 -1.89 2.17
C ALA A 407 24.71 -0.60 1.84
N VAL A 408 23.36 -0.58 1.92
CA VAL A 408 22.67 0.69 2.01
C VAL A 408 23.33 1.22 3.25
N GLU A 409 24.27 2.15 3.08
CA GLU A 409 24.97 2.76 4.20
C GLU A 409 23.87 3.10 5.20
N PRO A 410 24.03 2.78 6.48
CA PRO A 410 22.96 3.04 7.45
C PRO A 410 22.39 4.41 7.14
N TYR A 411 21.09 4.47 6.88
CA TYR A 411 20.46 5.74 6.52
C TYR A 411 19.38 6.09 7.53
N LYS A 412 19.17 7.38 7.68
CA LYS A 412 18.08 7.96 8.46
C LYS A 412 17.39 9.03 7.63
N ILE A 413 16.14 9.26 7.96
CA ILE A 413 15.33 10.32 7.37
C ILE A 413 14.99 11.34 8.46
N GLY A 414 15.34 12.58 8.20
CA GLY A 414 14.99 13.71 9.05
C GLY A 414 13.57 14.20 8.79
N ILE A 415 12.84 14.54 9.84
CA ILE A 415 11.54 15.22 9.77
C ILE A 415 11.65 16.51 10.60
N MET A 416 11.24 17.62 9.99
CA MET A 416 11.13 18.92 10.65
C MET A 416 9.69 19.40 10.63
N THR A 417 9.09 19.61 11.79
CA THR A 417 7.69 20.10 11.93
C THR A 417 7.59 21.26 12.89
N GLY A 418 6.41 21.86 13.00
CA GLY A 418 6.07 22.72 14.13
C GLY A 418 6.06 21.97 15.47
N THR A 419 6.01 22.71 16.57
CA THR A 419 5.68 22.15 17.87
C THR A 419 4.19 21.83 17.95
N VAL A 420 3.73 21.10 18.96
CA VAL A 420 2.29 20.81 19.16
C VAL A 420 1.45 22.10 19.14
N SER A 421 1.96 23.21 19.69
CA SER A 421 1.25 24.49 19.71
C SER A 421 1.10 25.17 18.35
N GLN A 422 1.96 24.80 17.38
CA GLN A 422 1.97 25.36 16.03
C GLN A 422 1.26 24.48 15.01
N GLY A 423 1.33 23.17 15.18
CA GLY A 423 0.75 22.19 14.28
C GLY A 423 0.71 20.81 14.93
N GLU A 424 -0.37 20.53 15.68
CA GLU A 424 -0.56 19.26 16.38
C GLU A 424 -0.56 18.07 15.42
N GLU A 425 -1.18 18.23 14.25
CA GLU A 425 -1.31 17.17 13.23
C GLU A 425 0.05 16.76 12.67
N GLU A 426 0.89 17.72 12.29
CA GLU A 426 2.22 17.48 11.74
C GLU A 426 3.14 16.87 12.81
N TYR A 427 3.06 17.37 14.03
CA TYR A 427 3.84 16.85 15.15
C TYR A 427 3.46 15.40 15.43
N GLN A 428 2.15 15.11 15.51
CA GLN A 428 1.66 13.76 15.74
C GLN A 428 2.03 12.80 14.60
N GLU A 429 1.94 13.25 13.35
CA GLU A 429 2.36 12.41 12.23
C GLU A 429 3.86 12.10 12.27
N ALA A 430 4.70 13.03 12.67
CA ALA A 430 6.12 12.74 12.85
C ALA A 430 6.34 11.67 13.93
N LEU A 431 5.58 11.70 15.03
CA LEU A 431 5.61 10.64 16.05
C LEU A 431 5.10 9.30 15.52
N ASN A 432 4.07 9.30 14.66
CA ASN A 432 3.57 8.10 13.99
C ASN A 432 4.66 7.48 13.09
N GLN A 433 5.42 8.32 12.36
CA GLN A 433 6.54 7.84 11.56
C GLN A 433 7.67 7.28 12.44
N VAL A 434 7.98 7.92 13.58
CA VAL A 434 8.94 7.37 14.57
C VAL A 434 8.45 6.03 15.11
N ALA A 435 7.18 5.91 15.47
CA ALA A 435 6.60 4.64 15.95
C ALA A 435 6.65 3.53 14.89
N LYS A 436 6.46 3.88 13.62
CA LYS A 436 6.45 2.95 12.48
C LYS A 436 7.84 2.49 12.07
N TYR A 437 8.83 3.39 12.03
CA TYR A 437 10.15 3.13 11.46
C TYR A 437 11.30 3.16 12.47
N GLY A 438 11.01 3.44 13.76
CA GLY A 438 12.00 3.43 14.85
C GLY A 438 13.18 4.37 14.62
N ASP A 439 14.38 3.86 14.84
CA ASP A 439 15.65 4.60 14.75
C ASP A 439 15.99 5.13 13.34
N LEU A 440 15.19 4.74 12.33
CA LEU A 440 15.32 5.25 10.98
C LEU A 440 14.89 6.71 10.87
N ILE A 441 14.05 7.20 11.79
CA ILE A 441 13.51 8.56 11.77
C ILE A 441 14.17 9.42 12.83
N VAL A 442 14.61 10.61 12.41
CA VAL A 442 15.08 11.68 13.30
C VAL A 442 14.09 12.84 13.22
N HIS A 443 13.37 13.11 14.32
CA HIS A 443 12.41 14.21 14.37
C HIS A 443 12.95 15.39 15.18
N ALA A 444 12.79 16.59 14.63
CA ALA A 444 13.03 17.85 15.34
C ALA A 444 11.94 18.89 14.98
N THR A 445 11.78 19.88 15.85
CA THR A 445 10.78 20.94 15.67
C THR A 445 11.41 22.27 15.31
N TYR A 446 10.66 23.11 14.59
CA TYR A 446 10.98 24.54 14.46
C TYR A 446 10.86 25.25 15.82
N PRO A 447 11.51 26.41 16.01
CA PRO A 447 11.26 27.24 17.18
C PRO A 447 9.84 27.80 17.17
N ASP A 448 9.24 28.05 18.35
CA ASP A 448 7.87 28.57 18.43
C ASP A 448 7.71 29.93 17.75
N GLN A 449 8.75 30.75 17.75
CA GLN A 449 8.76 32.06 17.08
C GLN A 449 9.57 32.02 15.78
N PHE A 450 9.29 31.01 14.93
CA PHE A 450 10.05 30.74 13.71
C PHE A 450 10.21 31.97 12.78
N SER A 451 9.25 32.89 12.76
CA SER A 451 9.31 34.08 11.92
C SER A 451 10.44 35.05 12.32
N THR A 452 10.87 35.02 13.58
CA THR A 452 11.94 35.86 14.13
C THR A 452 13.18 35.06 14.49
N GLU A 453 13.09 33.73 14.61
CA GLU A 453 14.15 32.81 15.02
C GLU A 453 14.63 31.92 13.84
N MET A 454 14.75 32.48 12.64
CA MET A 454 15.19 31.75 11.43
C MET A 454 16.53 31.07 11.62
N GLU A 455 17.49 31.69 12.34
CA GLU A 455 18.80 31.10 12.63
C GLU A 455 18.69 29.82 13.45
N THR A 456 17.67 29.69 14.31
CA THR A 456 17.41 28.47 15.07
C THR A 456 16.91 27.35 14.14
N THR A 457 16.04 27.66 13.18
CA THR A 457 15.62 26.71 12.14
C THR A 457 16.80 26.19 11.33
N ILE A 458 17.68 27.12 10.87
CA ILE A 458 18.90 26.78 10.14
C ILE A 458 19.79 25.87 11.00
N SER A 459 20.05 26.25 12.23
CA SER A 459 20.94 25.50 13.13
C SER A 459 20.45 24.10 13.43
N ARG A 460 19.15 23.90 13.69
CA ARG A 460 18.55 22.58 13.93
C ARG A 460 18.60 21.69 12.69
N THR A 461 18.38 22.28 11.51
CA THR A 461 18.49 21.54 10.24
C THR A 461 19.95 21.11 9.98
N VAL A 462 20.92 21.98 10.21
CA VAL A 462 22.34 21.66 10.09
C VAL A 462 22.77 20.61 11.11
N GLU A 463 22.28 20.69 12.34
CA GLU A 463 22.51 19.68 13.37
C GLU A 463 22.00 18.31 12.94
N MET A 464 20.76 18.23 12.47
CA MET A 464 20.17 17.00 11.95
C MET A 464 20.97 16.43 10.76
N ALA A 465 21.39 17.29 9.83
CA ALA A 465 22.19 16.92 8.66
C ALA A 465 23.64 16.55 9.00
N SER A 466 24.12 16.84 10.21
CA SER A 466 25.47 16.49 10.66
C SER A 466 25.64 14.99 10.95
N ASP A 467 24.55 14.28 11.19
CA ASP A 467 24.54 12.82 11.23
C ASP A 467 24.80 12.28 9.80
N PRO A 468 25.89 11.54 9.56
CA PRO A 468 26.22 11.04 8.22
C PRO A 468 25.18 10.05 7.68
N ASP A 469 24.40 9.45 8.56
CA ASP A 469 23.37 8.50 8.17
C ASP A 469 22.10 9.20 7.66
N VAL A 470 21.85 10.47 7.96
CA VAL A 470 20.72 11.22 7.42
C VAL A 470 20.95 11.48 5.94
N LYS A 471 20.06 10.94 5.08
CA LYS A 471 20.14 11.06 3.61
C LYS A 471 19.11 12.04 3.02
N ALA A 472 18.01 12.26 3.73
CA ALA A 472 16.98 13.21 3.32
C ALA A 472 16.34 13.89 4.53
N ILE A 473 15.84 15.12 4.33
CA ILE A 473 15.07 15.87 5.33
C ILE A 473 13.73 16.32 4.72
N VAL A 474 12.66 15.98 5.42
CA VAL A 474 11.29 16.35 5.08
C VAL A 474 10.87 17.51 5.98
N PHE A 475 10.63 18.66 5.37
CA PHE A 475 10.04 19.83 6.02
C PHE A 475 8.52 19.80 5.81
N VAL A 476 7.71 19.91 6.84
CA VAL A 476 6.27 20.20 6.68
C VAL A 476 5.87 21.35 7.58
N GLN A 477 5.14 22.25 6.99
CA GLN A 477 5.20 23.68 7.13
C GLN A 477 6.66 24.17 7.05
N ALA A 478 7.23 24.18 5.84
CA ALA A 478 8.60 24.68 5.61
C ALA A 478 8.63 26.20 5.94
N VAL A 479 8.97 26.51 7.19
CA VAL A 479 8.93 27.86 7.75
C VAL A 479 9.98 28.78 7.14
N PRO A 480 9.92 30.12 7.31
CA PRO A 480 10.95 31.04 6.88
C PRO A 480 12.35 30.62 7.38
N GLY A 481 13.31 30.61 6.47
CA GLY A 481 14.67 30.10 6.72
C GLY A 481 14.92 28.68 6.22
N ALA A 482 13.90 27.95 5.75
CA ALA A 482 14.06 26.60 5.21
C ALA A 482 14.97 26.60 3.96
N ALA A 483 14.79 27.52 3.01
CA ALA A 483 15.66 27.65 1.84
C ALA A 483 17.12 27.95 2.22
N ALA A 484 17.33 28.82 3.20
CA ALA A 484 18.66 29.12 3.71
C ALA A 484 19.30 27.93 4.46
N ALA A 485 18.50 27.16 5.17
CA ALA A 485 18.94 25.92 5.81
C ALA A 485 19.40 24.87 4.78
N ILE A 486 18.66 24.71 3.69
CA ILE A 486 19.04 23.83 2.57
C ILE A 486 20.39 24.24 1.99
N ASP A 487 20.57 25.53 1.69
CA ASP A 487 21.84 26.06 1.18
C ASP A 487 22.99 25.77 2.15
N LYS A 488 22.74 26.01 3.45
CA LYS A 488 23.78 25.83 4.48
C LYS A 488 24.17 24.36 4.65
N VAL A 489 23.23 23.45 4.61
CA VAL A 489 23.53 22.01 4.66
C VAL A 489 24.32 21.58 3.41
N ARG A 490 23.92 22.03 2.23
CA ARG A 490 24.61 21.66 0.98
C ARG A 490 26.03 22.18 0.84
N GLU A 491 26.45 23.15 1.64
CA GLU A 491 27.87 23.53 1.72
C GLU A 491 28.77 22.35 2.14
N THR A 492 28.23 21.42 2.96
CA THR A 492 28.98 20.27 3.50
C THR A 492 28.42 18.94 3.06
N ARG A 493 27.11 18.86 2.74
CA ARG A 493 26.38 17.70 2.30
C ARG A 493 25.64 17.99 0.99
N PRO A 494 26.36 18.08 -0.14
CA PRO A 494 25.75 18.34 -1.45
C PRO A 494 24.82 17.22 -1.93
N ASP A 495 24.94 16.03 -1.36
CA ASP A 495 24.16 14.82 -1.60
C ASP A 495 22.79 14.83 -0.90
N MET A 496 22.58 15.74 0.06
CA MET A 496 21.37 15.77 0.89
C MET A 496 20.12 16.09 0.07
N VAL A 497 19.09 15.24 0.22
CA VAL A 497 17.79 15.43 -0.41
C VAL A 497 16.84 16.19 0.51
N PHE A 498 16.09 17.12 -0.06
CA PHE A 498 15.12 17.92 0.68
C PHE A 498 13.73 17.86 0.03
N ILE A 499 12.72 17.60 0.85
CA ILE A 499 11.32 17.58 0.47
C ILE A 499 10.63 18.65 1.32
N ALA A 500 9.98 19.62 0.70
CA ALA A 500 9.38 20.77 1.38
C ALA A 500 7.86 20.81 1.19
N GLY A 501 7.09 20.63 2.25
CA GLY A 501 5.64 20.76 2.28
C GLY A 501 5.19 22.11 2.86
N VAL A 502 4.18 22.74 2.25
CA VAL A 502 3.56 23.99 2.65
C VAL A 502 4.61 25.09 2.94
N PRO A 503 5.47 25.45 1.98
CA PRO A 503 6.51 26.43 2.21
C PRO A 503 5.93 27.84 2.42
N ALA A 504 6.52 28.56 3.37
CA ALA A 504 6.20 29.97 3.64
C ALA A 504 7.02 30.94 2.76
N GLU A 505 8.00 30.43 2.04
CA GLU A 505 8.89 31.22 1.17
C GLU A 505 8.37 31.28 -0.27
N ASP A 506 8.91 32.19 -1.07
CA ASP A 506 8.57 32.32 -2.48
C ASP A 506 8.68 31.00 -3.23
N PRO A 507 7.69 30.56 -4.01
CA PRO A 507 7.68 29.29 -4.70
C PRO A 507 8.91 29.02 -5.57
N ALA A 508 9.38 30.03 -6.31
CA ALA A 508 10.56 29.89 -7.17
C ALA A 508 11.85 29.75 -6.34
N VAL A 509 11.92 30.41 -5.17
CA VAL A 509 13.06 30.31 -4.26
C VAL A 509 13.15 28.89 -3.70
N ILE A 510 12.09 28.39 -3.06
CA ILE A 510 12.13 27.08 -2.44
C ILE A 510 12.26 25.94 -3.46
N ALA A 511 11.59 26.04 -4.62
CA ALA A 511 11.69 25.07 -5.70
C ALA A 511 13.09 24.98 -6.31
N SER A 512 13.85 26.08 -6.29
CA SER A 512 15.25 26.07 -6.74
C SER A 512 16.20 25.36 -5.76
N LYS A 513 15.74 25.06 -4.54
CA LYS A 513 16.53 24.49 -3.44
C LYS A 513 16.10 23.09 -3.07
N ALA A 514 14.82 22.84 -2.86
CA ALA A 514 14.31 21.51 -2.53
C ALA A 514 14.22 20.63 -3.78
N ASN A 515 14.31 19.32 -3.59
CA ASN A 515 14.16 18.33 -4.65
C ASN A 515 12.68 18.19 -5.05
N ILE A 516 11.80 18.12 -4.06
CA ILE A 516 10.34 18.10 -4.22
C ILE A 516 9.73 19.17 -3.33
N VAL A 517 8.77 19.90 -3.87
CA VAL A 517 7.97 20.87 -3.12
C VAL A 517 6.50 20.51 -3.24
N MET A 518 5.77 20.56 -2.13
CA MET A 518 4.34 20.28 -2.04
C MET A 518 3.60 21.49 -1.48
N GLN A 519 2.47 21.84 -2.09
CA GLN A 519 1.59 22.91 -1.59
C GLN A 519 0.13 22.50 -1.75
N VAL A 520 -0.74 23.04 -0.92
CA VAL A 520 -2.19 22.89 -1.06
C VAL A 520 -2.67 23.64 -2.31
N ASP A 521 -3.46 22.98 -3.15
CA ASP A 521 -4.06 23.61 -4.33
C ASP A 521 -5.29 24.45 -3.95
N GLU A 522 -5.01 25.63 -3.39
CA GLU A 522 -6.07 26.57 -3.00
C GLU A 522 -6.88 27.08 -4.19
N ILE A 523 -6.29 27.11 -5.37
CA ILE A 523 -6.94 27.64 -6.59
C ILE A 523 -8.04 26.67 -7.05
N SER A 524 -7.72 25.37 -7.13
CA SER A 524 -8.70 24.33 -7.48
C SER A 524 -9.87 24.23 -6.48
N MET A 525 -9.67 24.63 -5.23
CA MET A 525 -10.77 24.77 -4.27
C MET A 525 -11.85 25.75 -4.74
N GLY A 526 -11.50 26.68 -5.61
CA GLY A 526 -12.45 27.59 -6.23
C GLY A 526 -13.50 26.89 -7.10
N VAL A 527 -13.19 25.70 -7.61
CA VAL A 527 -14.14 24.87 -8.35
C VAL A 527 -14.77 23.82 -7.43
N THR A 528 -13.96 23.09 -6.67
CA THR A 528 -14.43 21.90 -5.96
C THR A 528 -15.38 22.22 -4.79
N ILE A 529 -15.13 23.29 -4.04
CA ILE A 529 -15.99 23.65 -2.89
C ILE A 529 -17.39 24.10 -3.33
N PRO A 530 -17.57 25.00 -4.31
CA PRO A 530 -18.89 25.31 -4.81
C PRO A 530 -19.60 24.14 -5.50
N THR A 531 -18.85 23.25 -6.18
CA THR A 531 -19.43 22.06 -6.79
C THR A 531 -19.98 21.12 -5.71
N LEU A 532 -19.23 20.86 -4.66
CA LEU A 532 -19.70 20.07 -3.53
C LEU A 532 -20.92 20.72 -2.84
N ALA A 533 -20.90 22.04 -2.67
CA ALA A 533 -22.05 22.77 -2.13
C ALA A 533 -23.31 22.58 -3.02
N TYR A 534 -23.14 22.60 -4.33
CA TYR A 534 -24.22 22.33 -5.29
C TYR A 534 -24.78 20.91 -5.15
N GLU A 535 -23.91 19.91 -5.07
CA GLU A 535 -24.28 18.52 -4.87
C GLU A 535 -25.04 18.29 -3.55
N MET A 536 -24.71 19.05 -2.52
CA MET A 536 -25.42 19.08 -1.23
C MET A 536 -26.76 19.89 -1.29
N GLY A 537 -27.10 20.47 -2.44
CA GLY A 537 -28.35 21.20 -2.68
C GLY A 537 -28.32 22.67 -2.33
N ALA A 538 -27.16 23.31 -2.29
CA ALA A 538 -27.04 24.73 -2.05
C ALA A 538 -27.68 25.59 -3.17
N LYS A 539 -28.41 26.62 -2.78
CA LYS A 539 -28.94 27.66 -3.65
C LYS A 539 -28.23 29.01 -3.47
N THR A 540 -27.70 29.23 -2.28
CA THR A 540 -26.90 30.40 -1.93
C THR A 540 -25.58 29.93 -1.33
N PHE A 541 -24.50 30.70 -1.59
CA PHE A 541 -23.16 30.43 -1.08
C PHE A 541 -22.61 31.68 -0.38
N ILE A 542 -22.47 31.65 0.93
CA ILE A 542 -21.92 32.74 1.73
C ILE A 542 -20.42 32.58 1.86
N HIS A 543 -19.68 33.56 1.38
CA HIS A 543 -18.22 33.61 1.45
C HIS A 543 -17.75 34.66 2.46
N TYR A 544 -17.22 34.20 3.58
CA TYR A 544 -16.62 35.08 4.59
C TYR A 544 -15.15 35.31 4.30
N SER A 545 -14.75 36.57 4.21
CA SER A 545 -13.35 36.98 4.06
C SER A 545 -13.15 38.39 4.67
N PHE A 546 -11.92 38.87 4.63
CA PHE A 546 -11.57 40.24 5.07
C PHE A 546 -10.42 40.79 4.20
N PRO A 547 -10.24 42.13 4.12
CA PRO A 547 -9.35 42.77 3.15
C PRO A 547 -7.91 42.22 3.11
N ARG A 548 -7.34 41.92 4.26
CA ARG A 548 -5.97 41.35 4.35
C ARG A 548 -5.87 39.99 3.66
N HIS A 549 -6.85 39.09 3.86
CA HIS A 549 -6.86 37.81 3.15
C HIS A 549 -7.04 37.96 1.64
N LEU A 550 -7.92 38.88 1.23
CA LEU A 550 -8.13 39.14 -0.20
C LEU A 550 -6.94 39.87 -0.88
N SER A 551 -5.94 40.31 -0.13
CA SER A 551 -4.67 40.80 -0.69
C SER A 551 -3.71 39.70 -1.09
N TYR A 552 -3.92 38.43 -0.64
CA TYR A 552 -3.15 37.28 -1.11
C TYR A 552 -3.68 36.83 -2.47
N ALA A 553 -2.79 36.75 -3.46
CA ALA A 553 -3.15 36.48 -4.86
C ALA A 553 -3.92 35.14 -5.02
N THR A 554 -3.51 34.09 -4.33
CA THR A 554 -4.15 32.75 -4.36
C THR A 554 -5.59 32.81 -3.82
N ILE A 555 -5.80 33.50 -2.70
CA ILE A 555 -7.14 33.64 -2.08
C ILE A 555 -8.06 34.50 -2.96
N ALA A 556 -7.54 35.59 -3.49
CA ALA A 556 -8.29 36.44 -4.43
C ALA A 556 -8.68 35.66 -5.70
N ARG A 557 -7.72 34.91 -6.28
CA ARG A 557 -7.97 34.09 -7.46
C ARG A 557 -8.96 32.95 -7.19
N ARG A 558 -8.86 32.29 -6.04
CA ARG A 558 -9.84 31.29 -5.58
C ARG A 558 -11.25 31.89 -5.53
N LEU A 559 -11.42 33.09 -4.96
CA LEU A 559 -12.71 33.74 -4.88
C LEU A 559 -13.30 34.08 -6.28
N GLU A 560 -12.48 34.54 -7.21
CA GLU A 560 -12.94 34.77 -8.60
C GLU A 560 -13.45 33.47 -9.22
N ILE A 561 -12.72 32.38 -9.10
CA ILE A 561 -13.12 31.07 -9.61
C ILE A 561 -14.39 30.56 -8.90
N MET A 562 -14.51 30.77 -7.58
CA MET A 562 -15.75 30.46 -6.84
C MET A 562 -16.94 31.19 -7.40
N LYS A 563 -16.81 32.49 -7.69
CA LYS A 563 -17.88 33.31 -8.34
C LYS A 563 -18.28 32.74 -9.69
N GLU A 564 -17.29 32.43 -10.54
CA GLU A 564 -17.55 31.84 -11.85
C GLU A 564 -18.24 30.48 -11.75
N THR A 565 -17.78 29.64 -10.81
CA THR A 565 -18.32 28.29 -10.59
C THR A 565 -19.74 28.35 -10.05
N CYS A 566 -20.01 29.18 -9.04
CA CYS A 566 -21.36 29.40 -8.51
C CYS A 566 -22.30 29.89 -9.60
N ALA A 567 -21.86 30.86 -10.43
CA ALA A 567 -22.68 31.38 -11.54
C ALA A 567 -23.02 30.27 -12.56
N LYS A 568 -22.07 29.41 -12.91
CA LYS A 568 -22.29 28.27 -13.82
C LYS A 568 -23.25 27.23 -13.24
N LEU A 569 -23.24 27.04 -11.93
CA LEU A 569 -24.08 26.09 -11.20
C LEU A 569 -25.46 26.68 -10.82
N GLY A 570 -25.68 27.98 -11.04
CA GLY A 570 -26.89 28.64 -10.65
C GLY A 570 -27.03 28.93 -9.15
N ILE A 571 -25.91 28.99 -8.43
CA ILE A 571 -25.84 29.32 -6.99
C ILE A 571 -25.59 30.84 -6.88
N GLU A 572 -26.35 31.53 -6.04
CA GLU A 572 -26.09 32.92 -5.66
C GLU A 572 -24.89 33.00 -4.68
N LEU A 573 -23.76 33.61 -5.09
CA LEU A 573 -22.65 33.83 -4.18
C LEU A 573 -22.76 35.21 -3.54
N VAL A 574 -22.72 35.24 -2.21
CA VAL A 574 -22.79 36.44 -1.37
C VAL A 574 -21.48 36.62 -0.61
N GLU A 575 -20.78 37.72 -0.87
CA GLU A 575 -19.56 38.09 -0.16
C GLU A 575 -19.91 38.83 1.13
N VAL A 576 -19.34 38.35 2.26
CA VAL A 576 -19.51 38.98 3.56
C VAL A 576 -18.13 39.31 4.16
N THR A 577 -17.93 40.59 4.48
CA THR A 577 -16.71 41.05 5.12
C THR A 577 -16.80 40.76 6.63
N ALA A 578 -16.03 39.81 7.10
CA ALA A 578 -15.84 39.54 8.52
C ALA A 578 -14.74 40.46 9.12
N PRO A 579 -14.76 40.72 10.44
CA PRO A 579 -13.64 41.37 11.10
C PRO A 579 -12.34 40.57 10.93
N ASP A 580 -11.21 41.26 10.69
CA ASP A 580 -9.91 40.64 10.64
C ASP A 580 -9.53 40.11 12.03
N PRO A 581 -9.23 38.79 12.21
CA PRO A 581 -8.83 38.23 13.49
C PRO A 581 -7.56 38.82 14.12
N THR A 582 -6.74 39.50 13.30
CA THR A 582 -5.55 40.23 13.75
C THR A 582 -5.74 41.71 13.91
N GLY A 583 -6.97 42.23 13.62
CA GLY A 583 -7.33 43.63 13.78
C GLY A 583 -7.78 43.98 15.19
N ASP A 584 -8.33 45.19 15.37
CA ASP A 584 -8.71 45.76 16.69
C ASP A 584 -9.72 44.90 17.46
N ALA A 585 -10.63 44.19 16.78
CA ALA A 585 -11.60 43.32 17.41
C ALA A 585 -10.99 41.96 17.83
N GLY A 586 -9.83 41.63 17.30
CA GLY A 586 -9.12 40.37 17.59
C GLY A 586 -9.89 39.13 17.15
N MET A 587 -9.32 37.95 17.45
CA MET A 587 -9.92 36.66 17.15
C MET A 587 -11.33 36.51 17.76
N SER A 588 -11.48 36.88 19.01
CA SER A 588 -12.77 36.80 19.73
C SER A 588 -13.87 37.62 19.07
N GLY A 589 -13.56 38.83 18.59
CA GLY A 589 -14.53 39.67 17.88
C GLY A 589 -14.90 39.12 16.51
N ALA A 590 -13.95 38.55 15.80
CA ALA A 590 -14.21 37.90 14.53
C ALA A 590 -15.06 36.61 14.70
N GLN A 591 -14.81 35.83 15.73
CA GLN A 591 -15.61 34.64 16.07
C GLN A 591 -17.03 35.01 16.50
N GLN A 592 -17.18 36.05 17.35
CA GLN A 592 -18.50 36.56 17.76
C GLN A 592 -19.32 37.03 16.54
N PHE A 593 -18.68 37.68 15.57
CA PHE A 593 -19.34 38.06 14.34
C PHE A 593 -19.94 36.85 13.61
N ILE A 594 -19.21 35.76 13.46
CA ILE A 594 -19.70 34.54 12.83
C ILE A 594 -20.90 33.93 13.59
N VAL A 595 -20.82 33.88 14.93
CA VAL A 595 -21.92 33.42 15.79
C VAL A 595 -23.21 34.20 15.58
N GLU A 596 -23.11 35.52 15.37
CA GLU A 596 -24.26 36.39 15.15
C GLU A 596 -24.74 36.41 13.69
N ASP A 597 -23.83 36.35 12.72
CA ASP A 597 -24.15 36.51 11.32
C ASP A 597 -24.70 35.25 10.65
N VAL A 598 -24.13 34.06 10.92
CA VAL A 598 -24.58 32.79 10.31
C VAL A 598 -26.07 32.55 10.51
N PRO A 599 -26.65 32.68 11.72
CA PRO A 599 -28.09 32.57 11.92
C PRO A 599 -28.91 33.60 11.12
N ARG A 600 -28.40 34.85 10.95
CA ARG A 600 -29.05 35.88 10.13
C ARG A 600 -29.07 35.49 8.66
N GLN A 601 -27.95 34.97 8.14
CA GLN A 601 -27.86 34.52 6.76
C GLN A 601 -28.83 33.35 6.50
N ILE A 602 -28.87 32.36 7.43
CA ILE A 602 -29.82 31.24 7.36
C ILE A 602 -31.28 31.74 7.39
N ALA A 603 -31.58 32.73 8.24
CA ALA A 603 -32.90 33.31 8.30
C ALA A 603 -33.28 34.04 7.01
N THR A 604 -32.32 34.65 6.32
CA THR A 604 -32.52 35.42 5.08
C THR A 604 -32.64 34.51 3.84
N TYR A 605 -31.73 33.53 3.70
CA TYR A 605 -31.62 32.72 2.48
C TYR A 605 -32.14 31.28 2.64
N GLY A 606 -32.47 30.89 3.85
CA GLY A 606 -32.94 29.50 4.16
C GLY A 606 -31.80 28.54 4.43
N LYS A 607 -32.20 27.29 4.70
CA LYS A 607 -31.23 26.20 5.07
C LYS A 607 -30.40 25.72 3.87
N ASP A 608 -30.86 25.94 2.62
CA ASP A 608 -30.13 25.59 1.41
C ASP A 608 -29.03 26.64 1.11
N THR A 609 -28.40 27.15 2.16
CA THR A 609 -27.30 28.10 2.12
C THR A 609 -26.01 27.39 2.55
N ALA A 610 -25.03 27.39 1.65
CA ALA A 610 -23.68 26.92 1.93
C ALA A 610 -22.79 28.03 2.48
N PHE A 611 -21.84 27.69 3.32
CA PHE A 611 -20.95 28.64 3.97
C PHE A 611 -19.49 28.23 3.82
N PHE A 612 -18.63 29.22 3.62
CA PHE A 612 -17.19 29.06 3.56
C PHE A 612 -16.50 30.29 4.17
N SER A 613 -15.38 30.05 4.86
CA SER A 613 -14.55 31.12 5.42
C SER A 613 -13.09 30.94 5.02
N THR A 614 -12.39 32.02 4.72
CA THR A 614 -10.97 32.02 4.34
C THR A 614 -9.99 31.89 5.49
N ASN A 615 -10.45 31.82 6.75
CA ASN A 615 -9.60 31.81 7.95
C ASN A 615 -9.91 30.62 8.87
N CYS A 616 -8.87 29.88 9.26
CA CYS A 616 -8.99 28.71 10.12
C CYS A 616 -9.55 29.03 11.52
N GLY A 617 -9.23 30.19 12.07
CA GLY A 617 -9.74 30.62 13.39
C GLY A 617 -11.25 30.86 13.44
N LEU A 618 -11.91 30.96 12.28
CA LEU A 618 -13.36 31.11 12.18
C LEU A 618 -14.08 29.77 11.96
N GLN A 619 -13.36 28.65 11.78
CA GLN A 619 -13.98 27.37 11.44
C GLN A 619 -14.85 26.80 12.55
N GLU A 620 -14.38 26.83 13.82
CA GLU A 620 -15.15 26.33 14.96
C GLU A 620 -16.53 26.99 15.05
N PRO A 621 -16.63 28.31 15.21
CA PRO A 621 -17.96 28.94 15.33
C PRO A 621 -18.78 28.77 14.04
N LEU A 622 -18.16 28.73 12.86
CA LEU A 622 -18.84 28.53 11.58
C LEU A 622 -19.49 27.15 11.54
N ILE A 623 -18.74 26.09 11.78
CA ILE A 623 -19.23 24.71 11.77
C ILE A 623 -20.35 24.55 12.81
N ARG A 624 -20.15 25.05 14.04
CA ARG A 624 -21.14 24.96 15.12
C ARG A 624 -22.47 25.63 14.74
N MET A 625 -22.42 26.88 14.22
CA MET A 625 -23.66 27.60 13.86
C MET A 625 -24.37 26.96 12.66
N ILE A 626 -23.65 26.40 11.71
CA ILE A 626 -24.22 25.68 10.56
C ILE A 626 -24.86 24.36 11.02
N TRP A 627 -24.19 23.58 11.88
CA TRP A 627 -24.71 22.35 12.45
C TRP A 627 -25.98 22.61 13.31
N GLU A 628 -25.99 23.69 14.10
CA GLU A 628 -27.18 24.09 14.88
C GLU A 628 -28.32 24.57 13.96
N GLY A 629 -28.01 25.33 12.94
CA GLY A 629 -28.97 25.92 12.00
C GLY A 629 -29.50 24.94 10.93
N GLY A 630 -28.80 23.84 10.68
CA GLY A 630 -29.14 22.86 9.66
C GLY A 630 -28.86 23.36 8.23
N ALA A 631 -27.86 24.21 8.05
CA ALA A 631 -27.42 24.72 6.76
C ALA A 631 -26.36 23.80 6.11
N ILE A 632 -25.66 24.26 5.08
CA ILE A 632 -24.69 23.45 4.31
C ILE A 632 -23.27 23.91 4.63
N TYR A 633 -22.41 22.93 4.93
CA TYR A 633 -20.98 23.16 5.11
C TYR A 633 -20.17 22.25 4.22
N PRO A 634 -19.66 22.73 3.07
CA PRO A 634 -18.95 21.88 2.13
C PRO A 634 -17.55 21.45 2.66
N GLN A 635 -16.71 22.40 3.05
CA GLN A 635 -15.34 22.09 3.52
C GLN A 635 -14.70 23.24 4.30
N GLN A 636 -13.67 22.91 5.08
CA GLN A 636 -12.77 23.88 5.71
C GLN A 636 -11.84 24.53 4.68
N CYS A 637 -11.36 25.74 4.96
CA CYS A 637 -10.31 26.39 4.18
C CYS A 637 -8.95 25.71 4.31
N CYS A 638 -8.69 25.05 5.42
CA CYS A 638 -7.48 24.26 5.69
C CYS A 638 -7.85 22.78 5.59
N PRO A 639 -7.15 22.00 4.73
CA PRO A 639 -7.50 20.61 4.50
C PRO A 639 -7.23 19.69 5.70
N SER A 640 -8.17 19.65 6.65
CA SER A 640 -8.12 18.75 7.79
C SER A 640 -9.47 18.56 8.46
N PRO A 641 -9.89 17.34 8.84
CA PRO A 641 -11.07 17.08 9.65
C PRO A 641 -10.92 17.58 11.10
N TYR A 642 -9.70 17.82 11.58
CA TYR A 642 -9.45 18.35 12.92
C TYR A 642 -9.71 19.86 13.02
N HIS A 643 -9.67 20.60 11.90
CA HIS A 643 -9.90 22.03 11.92
C HIS A 643 -11.35 22.39 12.19
N GLY A 644 -11.65 22.73 13.41
CA GLY A 644 -12.92 23.26 13.88
C GLY A 644 -13.96 22.21 14.30
N TYR A 645 -13.98 21.02 13.71
CA TYR A 645 -14.98 19.99 14.01
C TYR A 645 -14.95 19.49 15.46
N PRO A 646 -13.77 19.15 16.06
CA PRO A 646 -13.75 18.64 17.44
C PRO A 646 -14.41 19.62 18.42
N ALA A 647 -14.00 20.86 18.42
CA ALA A 647 -14.54 21.89 19.30
C ALA A 647 -16.00 22.25 18.95
N ALA A 648 -16.35 22.38 17.65
CA ALA A 648 -17.69 22.73 17.21
C ALA A 648 -18.75 21.68 17.58
N LEU A 649 -18.42 20.39 17.51
CA LEU A 649 -19.31 19.27 17.76
C LEU A 649 -19.10 18.62 19.14
N ASN A 650 -18.20 19.20 19.94
CA ASN A 650 -17.84 18.67 21.28
C ASN A 650 -17.39 17.21 21.22
N ILE A 651 -16.44 16.92 20.33
CA ILE A 651 -15.80 15.61 20.16
C ILE A 651 -14.56 15.56 21.05
N ASP A 652 -14.46 14.52 21.89
CA ASP A 652 -13.27 14.26 22.69
C ASP A 652 -12.22 13.57 21.81
N VAL A 653 -11.04 14.16 21.74
CA VAL A 653 -9.91 13.67 20.94
C VAL A 653 -8.77 13.12 21.82
N ALA A 654 -8.92 13.16 23.13
CA ALA A 654 -7.88 12.72 24.05
C ALA A 654 -7.55 11.22 23.87
N GLY A 655 -6.29 10.92 23.58
CA GLY A 655 -5.83 9.56 23.29
C GLY A 655 -6.10 9.08 21.85
N HIS A 656 -6.63 9.97 20.98
CA HIS A 656 -6.89 9.73 19.57
C HIS A 656 -6.31 10.87 18.70
N GLU A 657 -5.24 11.49 19.19
CA GLU A 657 -4.56 12.56 18.47
C GLU A 657 -3.95 11.98 17.18
N GLY A 658 -4.36 12.52 16.03
CA GLY A 658 -3.92 12.02 14.71
C GLY A 658 -4.62 10.75 14.20
N ASP A 659 -5.57 10.18 14.95
CA ASP A 659 -6.42 9.07 14.54
C ASP A 659 -7.56 9.58 13.63
N VAL A 660 -7.26 9.69 12.33
CA VAL A 660 -8.19 10.22 11.33
C VAL A 660 -9.47 9.38 11.19
N PRO A 661 -9.41 8.05 11.12
CA PRO A 661 -10.59 7.19 11.13
C PRO A 661 -11.52 7.46 12.31
N TYR A 662 -10.98 7.52 13.53
CA TYR A 662 -11.75 7.87 14.73
C TYR A 662 -12.44 9.23 14.59
N MET A 663 -11.69 10.24 14.15
CA MET A 663 -12.25 11.60 13.96
C MET A 663 -13.41 11.61 12.97
N LEU A 664 -13.28 10.97 11.82
CA LEU A 664 -14.34 10.90 10.81
C LEU A 664 -15.58 10.14 11.35
N GLU A 665 -15.39 9.07 12.08
CA GLU A 665 -16.47 8.31 12.72
C GLU A 665 -17.22 9.19 13.76
N GLN A 666 -16.49 9.91 14.60
CA GLN A 666 -17.12 10.80 15.61
C GLN A 666 -17.89 11.95 14.93
N ILE A 667 -17.35 12.55 13.86
CA ILE A 667 -18.07 13.57 13.10
C ILE A 667 -19.34 12.95 12.50
N ALA A 668 -19.25 11.80 11.83
CA ALA A 668 -20.41 11.11 11.27
C ALA A 668 -21.51 10.86 12.31
N ALA A 669 -21.14 10.36 13.49
CA ALA A 669 -22.07 10.14 14.60
C ALA A 669 -22.77 11.43 15.01
N LYS A 670 -22.05 12.54 15.12
CA LYS A 670 -22.61 13.85 15.48
C LYS A 670 -23.53 14.42 14.40
N LEU A 671 -23.19 14.26 13.13
CA LEU A 671 -24.03 14.69 12.02
C LEU A 671 -25.34 13.88 11.98
N LYS A 672 -25.25 12.58 12.24
CA LYS A 672 -26.41 11.67 12.28
C LYS A 672 -27.40 12.03 13.40
N GLU A 673 -26.92 12.54 14.55
CA GLU A 673 -27.80 13.01 15.64
C GLU A 673 -28.84 14.05 15.16
N LYS A 674 -28.53 14.81 14.09
CA LYS A 674 -29.40 15.86 13.53
C LYS A 674 -29.85 15.60 12.08
N GLY A 675 -29.49 14.44 11.49
CA GLY A 675 -29.80 14.11 10.11
C GLY A 675 -29.14 15.04 9.10
N GLN A 676 -27.86 15.35 9.30
CA GLN A 676 -27.09 16.30 8.49
C GLN A 676 -25.91 15.66 7.72
N GLU A 677 -25.91 14.33 7.60
CA GLU A 677 -24.84 13.59 6.91
C GLU A 677 -24.67 14.04 5.46
N GLY A 678 -25.74 14.40 4.76
CA GLY A 678 -25.70 14.94 3.38
C GLY A 678 -25.60 16.46 3.29
N ARG A 679 -25.39 17.17 4.40
CA ARG A 679 -25.35 18.65 4.44
C ARG A 679 -24.01 19.19 4.94
N MET A 680 -23.18 18.36 5.51
CA MET A 680 -21.86 18.75 6.01
C MET A 680 -20.83 17.71 5.53
N SER A 681 -19.64 18.19 5.21
CA SER A 681 -18.51 17.40 4.76
C SER A 681 -17.22 17.91 5.38
N THR A 682 -16.16 17.17 5.21
CA THR A 682 -14.80 17.52 5.61
C THR A 682 -13.78 16.94 4.64
N TRP A 683 -12.52 17.25 4.83
CA TRP A 683 -11.44 16.59 4.13
C TRP A 683 -11.25 15.15 4.61
N GLY A 684 -10.89 14.24 3.71
CA GLY A 684 -10.71 12.83 4.05
C GLY A 684 -9.46 12.57 4.90
N VAL A 685 -8.47 13.49 4.87
CA VAL A 685 -7.22 13.38 5.62
C VAL A 685 -6.65 14.78 5.86
N PRO A 686 -5.94 15.01 6.97
CA PRO A 686 -5.11 16.21 7.11
C PRO A 686 -3.98 16.17 6.08
N ILE A 687 -3.94 17.15 5.18
CA ILE A 687 -2.99 17.13 4.06
C ILE A 687 -1.54 17.16 4.54
N ASN A 688 -1.25 17.85 5.65
CA ASN A 688 0.10 17.94 6.20
C ASN A 688 0.60 16.59 6.72
N MET A 689 -0.28 15.79 7.33
CA MET A 689 0.04 14.41 7.72
C MET A 689 0.36 13.55 6.48
N LEU A 690 -0.43 13.69 5.41
CA LEU A 690 -0.18 12.97 4.17
C LEU A 690 1.14 13.39 3.51
N MET A 691 1.49 14.68 3.56
CA MET A 691 2.76 15.20 3.04
C MET A 691 3.97 14.62 3.80
N ILE A 692 3.88 14.45 5.11
CA ILE A 692 4.94 13.82 5.92
C ILE A 692 5.08 12.34 5.53
N ASP A 693 3.98 11.58 5.54
CA ASP A 693 4.01 10.14 5.20
C ASP A 693 4.57 9.91 3.78
N ALA A 694 4.08 10.67 2.80
CA ALA A 694 4.59 10.59 1.43
C ALA A 694 6.06 10.99 1.31
N GLY A 695 6.45 12.08 1.99
CA GLY A 695 7.83 12.56 2.01
C GLY A 695 8.79 11.53 2.61
N VAL A 696 8.40 10.89 3.72
CA VAL A 696 9.19 9.84 4.37
C VAL A 696 9.30 8.61 3.46
N ARG A 697 8.20 8.13 2.87
CA ARG A 697 8.22 6.99 1.94
C ARG A 697 9.13 7.25 0.74
N PHE A 698 9.03 8.44 0.14
CA PHE A 698 9.89 8.84 -0.98
C PHE A 698 11.36 8.92 -0.57
N ALA A 699 11.65 9.49 0.60
CA ALA A 699 13.00 9.57 1.14
C ALA A 699 13.61 8.19 1.43
N ILE A 700 12.80 7.24 1.90
CA ILE A 700 13.20 5.83 2.06
C ILE A 700 13.49 5.20 0.70
N GLU A 701 12.60 5.34 -0.30
CA GLU A 701 12.84 4.81 -1.65
C GLU A 701 14.08 5.40 -2.29
N TYR A 702 14.36 6.70 -2.06
CA TYR A 702 15.59 7.34 -2.51
C TYR A 702 16.83 6.77 -1.80
N ALA A 703 16.82 6.68 -0.47
CA ALA A 703 17.93 6.16 0.31
C ALA A 703 18.27 4.70 -0.05
N GLU A 704 17.27 3.94 -0.47
CA GLU A 704 17.41 2.57 -0.96
C GLU A 704 17.74 2.49 -2.47
N GLY A 705 17.89 3.62 -3.15
CA GLY A 705 18.29 3.68 -4.57
C GLY A 705 17.18 3.30 -5.56
N ARG A 706 15.90 3.31 -5.12
CA ARG A 706 14.75 2.93 -5.96
C ARG A 706 14.17 4.09 -6.78
N VAL A 707 14.42 5.33 -6.39
CA VAL A 707 13.93 6.52 -7.09
C VAL A 707 15.03 7.58 -7.22
N ASP A 708 14.96 8.39 -8.26
CA ASP A 708 15.77 9.61 -8.37
C ASP A 708 15.20 10.69 -7.43
N PRO A 709 16.03 11.46 -6.72
CA PRO A 709 15.56 12.45 -5.75
C PRO A 709 14.73 13.59 -6.39
N ASN A 710 14.77 13.75 -7.71
CA ASN A 710 14.00 14.76 -8.43
C ASN A 710 12.86 14.16 -9.27
N ASP A 711 12.54 12.88 -9.07
CA ASP A 711 11.47 12.19 -9.80
C ASP A 711 10.09 12.58 -9.23
N ALA A 712 9.51 13.64 -9.77
CA ALA A 712 8.19 14.12 -9.39
C ALA A 712 7.07 13.11 -9.72
N GLU A 713 7.24 12.29 -10.77
CA GLU A 713 6.23 11.27 -11.12
C GLU A 713 6.26 10.10 -10.10
N ALA A 714 7.45 9.66 -9.68
CA ALA A 714 7.55 8.70 -8.57
C ALA A 714 6.91 9.26 -7.28
N PHE A 715 7.11 10.56 -7.01
CA PHE A 715 6.49 11.20 -5.85
C PHE A 715 4.96 11.22 -5.93
N LYS A 716 4.38 11.50 -7.12
CA LYS A 716 2.92 11.45 -7.35
C LYS A 716 2.34 10.05 -7.10
N ARG A 717 3.04 9.01 -7.52
CA ARG A 717 2.67 7.62 -7.21
C ARG A 717 2.66 7.39 -5.69
N ILE A 718 3.75 7.74 -5.02
CA ILE A 718 3.95 7.47 -3.58
C ILE A 718 2.92 8.21 -2.70
N ILE A 719 2.58 9.47 -3.01
CA ILE A 719 1.57 10.19 -2.23
C ILE A 719 0.17 9.58 -2.41
N ASN A 720 -0.15 9.06 -3.60
CA ASN A 720 -1.41 8.34 -3.82
C ASN A 720 -1.44 6.97 -3.12
N GLU A 721 -0.32 6.27 -3.06
CA GLU A 721 -0.17 5.05 -2.24
C GLU A 721 -0.32 5.36 -0.74
N ALA A 722 0.25 6.47 -0.26
CA ALA A 722 0.09 6.92 1.12
C ALA A 722 -1.37 7.30 1.44
N ALA A 723 -2.07 7.96 0.51
CA ALA A 723 -3.49 8.27 0.63
C ALA A 723 -4.36 7.01 0.66
N ALA A 724 -4.12 6.07 -0.26
CA ALA A 724 -4.83 4.80 -0.32
C ALA A 724 -4.64 3.96 0.96
N ALA A 725 -3.42 3.93 1.52
CA ALA A 725 -3.13 3.24 2.78
C ALA A 725 -3.91 3.83 3.98
N ARG A 726 -4.42 5.05 3.87
CA ARG A 726 -5.27 5.73 4.87
C ARG A 726 -6.77 5.63 4.55
N GLY A 727 -7.16 4.85 3.54
CA GLY A 727 -8.55 4.73 3.09
C GLY A 727 -9.07 6.01 2.41
N VAL A 728 -8.18 6.87 1.95
CA VAL A 728 -8.52 8.11 1.25
C VAL A 728 -8.47 7.86 -0.27
N GLY A 729 -9.35 8.49 -1.02
CA GLY A 729 -9.35 8.42 -2.47
C GLY A 729 -8.13 9.12 -3.09
N GLU A 730 -8.05 9.09 -4.42
CA GLU A 730 -6.94 9.66 -5.17
C GLU A 730 -6.77 11.16 -4.90
N VAL A 731 -5.53 11.58 -4.64
CA VAL A 731 -5.13 12.99 -4.49
C VAL A 731 -4.97 13.58 -5.87
N THR A 732 -5.71 14.64 -6.17
CA THR A 732 -5.50 15.41 -7.41
C THR A 732 -4.20 16.19 -7.29
N ILE A 733 -3.30 16.02 -8.27
CA ILE A 733 -1.99 16.65 -8.28
C ILE A 733 -1.84 17.46 -9.56
N THR A 734 -1.64 18.77 -9.40
CA THR A 734 -1.36 19.69 -10.49
C THR A 734 0.03 20.30 -10.35
N SER A 735 0.57 20.85 -11.43
CA SER A 735 1.84 21.57 -11.39
C SER A 735 1.60 23.03 -11.03
N TYR A 736 2.57 23.67 -10.37
CA TYR A 736 2.57 25.11 -10.22
C TYR A 736 2.84 25.77 -11.58
N ASP A 737 1.91 26.54 -12.09
CA ASP A 737 1.92 27.11 -13.46
C ASP A 737 1.30 28.52 -13.48
N GLU A 738 1.70 29.43 -12.58
CA GLU A 738 1.19 30.79 -12.59
C GLU A 738 2.04 31.70 -13.50
N GLU A 739 3.19 32.16 -13.01
CA GLU A 739 4.11 33.01 -13.79
C GLU A 739 5.35 32.27 -14.29
N VAL A 740 5.71 31.19 -13.59
CA VAL A 740 6.87 30.32 -13.89
C VAL A 740 6.47 28.87 -13.68
N LYS A 741 6.68 28.05 -14.70
CA LYS A 741 6.47 26.60 -14.58
C LYS A 741 7.57 25.99 -13.69
N LEU A 742 7.17 25.33 -12.61
CA LEU A 742 8.04 24.66 -11.67
C LEU A 742 7.72 23.16 -11.65
N ASP A 743 8.55 22.35 -12.31
CA ASP A 743 8.27 20.91 -12.54
C ASP A 743 8.33 20.09 -11.24
N ASN A 744 9.09 20.53 -10.23
CA ASN A 744 9.21 19.87 -8.91
C ASN A 744 8.26 20.47 -7.84
N PHE A 745 7.39 21.40 -8.22
CA PHE A 745 6.42 22.03 -7.32
C PHE A 745 5.01 21.48 -7.57
N LEU A 746 4.55 20.63 -6.65
CA LEU A 746 3.31 19.88 -6.77
C LEU A 746 2.21 20.53 -5.95
N MET A 747 1.11 20.86 -6.62
CA MET A 747 -0.10 21.40 -5.99
C MET A 747 -1.05 20.24 -5.69
N LEU A 748 -1.42 20.07 -4.42
CA LEU A 748 -2.14 18.90 -3.93
C LEU A 748 -3.57 19.28 -3.50
N LEU A 749 -4.55 18.51 -3.95
CA LEU A 749 -5.93 18.60 -3.50
C LEU A 749 -6.41 17.23 -3.05
N CYS A 750 -6.60 17.06 -1.74
CA CYS A 750 -7.15 15.84 -1.17
C CYS A 750 -8.65 15.71 -1.50
N PRO A 751 -9.17 14.48 -1.60
CA PRO A 751 -10.60 14.25 -1.68
C PRO A 751 -11.30 14.63 -0.36
N PHE A 752 -12.53 15.02 -0.46
CA PHE A 752 -13.40 15.25 0.69
C PHE A 752 -14.09 13.96 1.15
N HIS A 753 -14.46 13.91 2.42
CA HIS A 753 -15.20 12.80 3.02
C HIS A 753 -16.69 13.09 2.97
N ASP A 754 -17.44 12.22 2.30
CA ASP A 754 -18.89 12.30 2.17
C ASP A 754 -19.58 11.47 3.25
N PHE A 755 -20.17 12.11 4.24
CA PHE A 755 -20.87 11.44 5.34
C PHE A 755 -22.27 10.90 4.95
N SER A 756 -22.70 11.07 3.71
CA SER A 756 -24.01 10.55 3.23
C SER A 756 -23.95 9.12 2.69
N LYS A 757 -22.73 8.58 2.55
CA LYS A 757 -22.47 7.23 2.04
C LYS A 757 -22.21 6.22 3.14
#